data_8915393b98901702c7a0e1422f336969
#
_entry.id   8915393b98901702c7a0e1422f336969
#
_cell.length_a   1.000
_cell.length_b   1.000
_cell.length_c   1.000
_cell.angle_alpha   90.00
_cell.angle_beta   90.00
_cell.angle_gamma   90.00
#
_symmetry.space_group_name_H-M   'P 1'
#
loop_
_entity.id
_entity.type
_entity.pdbx_description
1 polymer ?
#
loop_
_entity_poly.entity_id
_entity_poly.type
_entity_poly.pdbx_seq_one_letter_code
_entity_poly.pdbx_strand_id
1 'polypeptide(L)'
;MKSATTLVLLAFVGVLHAQMPPALVNAERAKILEGVKSLPKAGAPGPIGIWGNMAFPILSAPDKDGVEIAVAAAAGYAKGRVILFGHNSYLAGGEGGDHAKLMENCVNWAANKEKPRLGLKGVNAVNLYKQHEFKVETFDKIDKKSLSDFDVVIVNMQGIISAEEGAAVAEYVKGGGGFIGGMTGWAFSQTSGGKDLAVSHGLNQALMPAGIAITDMSAFDQLRSFEARVELPQMMNASEAISAIKKQRDGGPALTAEQMKQGTNAIQIAMAAQPPDRSNLKAAVLAALGTAGADAVVPTAQAPLTADKHAAQRLRLGMETRVLRLAAGEGVAAHPAHEAFPGKVPEGAPRVSGEIKVTPSIPGWTSTGLYAAAGDTITVILPEKLADKGYAVRIGCHSDTLYHLDKWERAPDITRSVGLATATTKTASAFGGLIYIEVPGRAKDDEAFTAVVQNAVPAPLFVLGQDDDAKWSEIKKRPAPWAELACDKLIVSCPTEVARAINNPTQLMEFWKKVVEAQDDITNQTAERKRPERIVADVQISAGYMHSGYPIMIPTSAAPEMTTFGKLKFPGWGFYHEIGHNHQRGNFTFDGTGEVTNNVIGMYCYDAVLKKDWLIGHTAITEEARKEHIEKIKKASNKWQVWKSEPFTALTTYIQLMQEFSWESWRKYLYSFDDPAFGPAPKSDDERRDQFLVRYSKITNKNLGPFFDAWGIPVSSAAKAEVSKLDPWMPKGM
;
A
#
# COMPACT_ATOMS: atom_id res chain seq x y z
N MET A 1 37.85 -12.38 -38.92
CA MET A 1 38.45 -12.35 -37.57
C MET A 1 37.27 -12.32 -36.59
N LYS A 2 37.02 -13.43 -35.94
CA LYS A 2 35.91 -13.62 -35.00
C LYS A 2 36.42 -13.22 -33.64
N SER A 3 35.81 -12.18 -33.03
CA SER A 3 36.05 -11.81 -31.64
C SER A 3 35.05 -12.55 -30.77
N ALA A 4 35.52 -13.51 -30.03
CA ALA A 4 34.76 -14.24 -29.02
C ALA A 4 34.81 -13.45 -27.71
N THR A 5 33.69 -12.87 -27.31
CA THR A 5 33.56 -12.27 -25.99
C THR A 5 33.26 -13.37 -25.00
N THR A 6 34.26 -13.76 -24.24
CA THR A 6 34.16 -14.74 -23.16
C THR A 6 33.47 -14.11 -21.98
N LEU A 7 32.25 -14.55 -21.70
CA LEU A 7 31.50 -14.22 -20.47
C LEU A 7 32.17 -14.97 -19.31
N VAL A 8 32.94 -14.25 -18.49
CA VAL A 8 33.48 -14.81 -17.24
C VAL A 8 32.34 -14.89 -16.23
N LEU A 9 31.78 -16.07 -16.09
CA LEU A 9 30.92 -16.42 -14.96
C LEU A 9 31.81 -16.54 -13.72
N LEU A 10 31.89 -15.47 -12.92
CA LEU A 10 32.46 -15.53 -11.58
C LEU A 10 31.49 -16.32 -10.70
N ALA A 11 31.74 -17.63 -10.60
CA ALA A 11 31.14 -18.47 -9.58
C ALA A 11 31.68 -18.04 -8.21
N PHE A 12 30.97 -17.14 -7.53
CA PHE A 12 31.13 -16.96 -6.09
C PHE A 12 30.55 -18.20 -5.42
N VAL A 13 31.38 -19.21 -5.21
CA VAL A 13 31.15 -20.26 -4.22
C VAL A 13 31.20 -19.55 -2.86
N GLY A 14 30.05 -19.06 -2.39
CA GLY A 14 29.90 -18.57 -1.03
C GLY A 14 30.19 -19.73 -0.08
N VAL A 15 31.31 -19.71 0.61
CA VAL A 15 31.56 -20.58 1.76
C VAL A 15 30.40 -20.32 2.72
N LEU A 16 29.52 -21.30 2.88
CA LEU A 16 28.48 -21.31 3.89
C LEU A 16 29.18 -21.29 5.25
N HIS A 17 29.44 -20.11 5.79
CA HIS A 17 29.84 -19.99 7.18
C HIS A 17 28.70 -20.55 8.03
N ALA A 18 29.02 -21.37 9.03
CA ALA A 18 28.04 -21.97 9.90
C ALA A 18 27.19 -20.88 10.56
N GLN A 19 25.88 -21.09 10.59
CA GLN A 19 24.95 -20.22 11.34
C GLN A 19 25.36 -20.14 12.80
N MET A 20 25.24 -18.98 13.43
CA MET A 20 25.54 -18.81 14.86
C MET A 20 24.67 -19.78 15.69
N PRO A 21 25.27 -20.58 16.60
CA PRO A 21 24.49 -21.49 17.43
C PRO A 21 23.44 -20.74 18.26
N PRO A 22 22.24 -21.30 18.49
CA PRO A 22 21.18 -20.65 19.25
C PRO A 22 21.61 -20.18 20.64
N ALA A 23 22.44 -20.96 21.35
CA ALA A 23 22.97 -20.58 22.67
C ALA A 23 23.81 -19.29 22.59
N LEU A 24 24.61 -19.12 21.55
CA LEU A 24 25.42 -17.90 21.37
C LEU A 24 24.53 -16.71 20.98
N VAL A 25 23.51 -16.91 20.13
CA VAL A 25 22.51 -15.89 19.80
C VAL A 25 21.80 -15.40 21.06
N ASN A 26 21.35 -16.32 21.90
CA ASN A 26 20.69 -15.98 23.17
C ASN A 26 21.65 -15.24 24.11
N ALA A 27 22.91 -15.63 24.18
CA ALA A 27 23.92 -14.94 25.01
C ALA A 27 24.18 -13.50 24.52
N GLU A 28 24.28 -13.27 23.22
CA GLU A 28 24.44 -11.91 22.66
C GLU A 28 23.18 -11.06 22.87
N ARG A 29 22.00 -11.65 22.69
CA ARG A 29 20.72 -10.97 22.96
C ARG A 29 20.56 -10.62 24.42
N ALA A 30 20.95 -11.51 25.33
CA ALA A 30 20.93 -11.27 26.79
C ALA A 30 21.74 -10.04 27.19
N LYS A 31 22.90 -9.81 26.57
CA LYS A 31 23.72 -8.60 26.82
C LYS A 31 22.98 -7.32 26.41
N ILE A 32 22.25 -7.34 25.29
CA ILE A 32 21.49 -6.18 24.81
C ILE A 32 20.25 -5.95 25.67
N LEU A 33 19.61 -7.00 26.15
CA LEU A 33 18.38 -6.92 26.95
C LEU A 33 18.61 -6.90 28.46
N GLU A 34 19.85 -6.81 28.93
CA GLU A 34 20.17 -6.80 30.35
C GLU A 34 19.46 -5.66 31.10
N GLY A 35 18.66 -6.02 32.12
CA GLY A 35 17.89 -5.04 32.89
C GLY A 35 16.67 -4.43 32.19
N VAL A 36 16.37 -4.84 30.96
CA VAL A 36 15.18 -4.41 30.19
C VAL A 36 14.06 -5.44 30.39
N LYS A 37 12.85 -5.02 30.69
CA LYS A 37 11.67 -5.90 30.87
C LYS A 37 10.65 -5.72 29.78
N SER A 38 10.28 -4.48 29.47
CA SER A 38 9.25 -4.15 28.49
C SER A 38 9.50 -2.79 27.87
N LEU A 39 9.22 -2.66 26.59
CA LEU A 39 9.38 -1.43 25.84
C LEU A 39 8.05 -1.01 25.22
N PRO A 40 7.61 0.25 25.41
CA PRO A 40 6.47 0.77 24.66
C PRO A 40 6.72 0.69 23.15
N LYS A 41 5.68 0.40 22.39
CA LYS A 41 5.76 0.49 20.94
C LYS A 41 5.99 1.94 20.52
N ALA A 42 7.08 2.22 19.84
CA ALA A 42 7.39 3.52 19.30
C ALA A 42 6.82 3.66 17.89
N GLY A 43 5.77 4.46 17.73
CA GLY A 43 5.08 4.69 16.48
C GLY A 43 4.51 3.39 15.86
N ALA A 44 4.59 3.26 14.54
CA ALA A 44 4.26 2.05 13.78
C ALA A 44 5.55 1.43 13.23
N PRO A 45 6.23 0.53 13.98
CA PRO A 45 7.50 -0.04 13.55
C PRO A 45 7.30 -1.00 12.38
N GLY A 46 8.26 -0.99 11.44
CA GLY A 46 8.33 -1.97 10.36
C GLY A 46 9.14 -3.20 10.75
N PRO A 47 8.92 -4.34 10.08
CA PRO A 47 9.76 -5.53 10.24
C PRO A 47 11.20 -5.29 9.77
N ILE A 48 12.14 -5.97 10.41
CA ILE A 48 13.54 -6.07 9.95
C ILE A 48 13.74 -7.41 9.27
N GLY A 49 14.23 -7.39 8.02
CA GLY A 49 14.69 -8.59 7.32
C GLY A 49 16.00 -9.10 7.91
N ILE A 50 16.08 -10.39 8.23
CA ILE A 50 17.24 -11.05 8.89
C ILE A 50 17.62 -12.28 8.09
N TRP A 51 18.88 -12.36 7.59
CA TRP A 51 19.37 -13.53 6.82
C TRP A 51 20.86 -13.84 6.99
N GLY A 52 21.61 -12.99 7.69
CA GLY A 52 23.05 -13.23 7.87
C GLY A 52 23.35 -14.26 8.95
N ASN A 53 24.49 -14.92 8.82
CA ASN A 53 24.93 -15.95 9.78
C ASN A 53 25.22 -15.39 11.19
N MET A 54 25.53 -14.09 11.28
CA MET A 54 25.82 -13.35 12.51
C MET A 54 24.70 -12.38 12.87
N ALA A 55 23.53 -12.54 12.27
CA ALA A 55 22.39 -11.64 12.46
C ALA A 55 21.29 -12.32 13.30
N PHE A 56 20.71 -11.57 14.24
CA PHE A 56 19.68 -12.07 15.14
C PHE A 56 18.69 -10.98 15.56
N PRO A 57 17.42 -11.34 15.88
CA PRO A 57 16.42 -10.41 16.37
C PRO A 57 16.72 -9.97 17.81
N ILE A 58 16.40 -8.70 18.13
CA ILE A 58 16.49 -8.13 19.50
C ILE A 58 15.09 -7.96 20.09
N LEU A 59 14.21 -7.24 19.38
CA LEU A 59 12.83 -6.99 19.79
C LEU A 59 11.88 -7.61 18.77
N SER A 60 10.94 -8.37 19.27
CA SER A 60 9.92 -9.02 18.46
C SER A 60 8.65 -9.29 19.26
N ALA A 61 7.56 -9.55 18.57
CA ALA A 61 6.31 -10.02 19.14
C ALA A 61 5.58 -10.91 18.12
N PRO A 62 4.68 -11.80 18.58
CA PRO A 62 3.80 -12.52 17.67
C PRO A 62 2.78 -11.57 17.05
N ASP A 63 2.49 -11.77 15.76
CA ASP A 63 1.36 -11.15 15.07
C ASP A 63 0.03 -11.84 15.47
N LYS A 64 -1.07 -11.42 14.86
CA LYS A 64 -2.41 -12.00 15.08
C LYS A 64 -2.48 -13.52 14.81
N ASP A 65 -1.55 -14.04 14.04
CA ASP A 65 -1.47 -15.43 13.59
C ASP A 65 -0.42 -16.25 14.34
N GLY A 66 0.17 -15.67 15.39
CA GLY A 66 1.21 -16.29 16.23
C GLY A 66 2.59 -16.34 15.57
N VAL A 67 2.81 -15.64 14.46
CA VAL A 67 4.12 -15.55 13.79
C VAL A 67 4.95 -14.47 14.45
N GLU A 68 6.14 -14.79 14.88
CA GLU A 68 7.05 -13.85 15.52
C GLU A 68 7.71 -12.93 14.49
N ILE A 69 7.55 -11.62 14.67
CA ILE A 69 8.09 -10.59 13.78
C ILE A 69 9.07 -9.70 14.53
N ALA A 70 10.29 -9.58 14.02
CA ALA A 70 11.33 -8.74 14.58
C ALA A 70 11.19 -7.28 14.10
N VAL A 71 11.23 -6.32 15.03
CA VAL A 71 11.25 -4.87 14.76
C VAL A 71 12.57 -4.21 15.16
N ALA A 72 13.46 -4.96 15.80
CA ALA A 72 14.85 -4.59 15.99
C ALA A 72 15.73 -5.84 15.83
N ALA A 73 16.88 -5.67 15.18
CA ALA A 73 17.83 -6.74 14.96
C ALA A 73 19.28 -6.25 15.07
N ALA A 74 20.17 -7.17 15.44
CA ALA A 74 21.59 -6.95 15.50
C ALA A 74 22.35 -7.89 14.55
N ALA A 75 23.53 -7.45 14.10
CA ALA A 75 24.41 -8.27 13.29
C ALA A 75 25.89 -7.91 13.52
N GLY A 76 26.77 -8.92 13.44
CA GLY A 76 28.19 -8.70 13.22
C GLY A 76 28.46 -8.38 11.73
N TYR A 77 29.32 -7.41 11.48
CA TYR A 77 29.73 -7.07 10.12
C TYR A 77 31.27 -6.88 10.07
N ALA A 78 31.97 -7.88 9.63
CA ALA A 78 33.42 -7.98 9.70
C ALA A 78 33.94 -7.77 11.13
N LYS A 79 34.65 -6.66 11.43
CA LYS A 79 35.16 -6.35 12.77
C LYS A 79 34.17 -5.56 13.63
N GLY A 80 33.15 -4.95 13.03
CA GLY A 80 32.20 -4.08 13.72
C GLY A 80 30.82 -4.71 13.87
N ARG A 81 29.89 -3.95 14.39
CA ARG A 81 28.55 -4.38 14.75
C ARG A 81 27.48 -3.41 14.32
N VAL A 82 26.33 -3.91 13.96
CA VAL A 82 25.18 -3.13 13.46
C VAL A 82 23.94 -3.47 14.25
N ILE A 83 23.16 -2.45 14.60
CA ILE A 83 21.80 -2.59 15.14
C ILE A 83 20.86 -1.75 14.28
N LEU A 84 19.72 -2.33 13.87
CA LEU A 84 18.66 -1.64 13.16
C LEU A 84 17.34 -1.71 13.92
N PHE A 85 16.62 -0.58 13.94
CA PHE A 85 15.25 -0.46 14.47
C PHE A 85 14.28 -0.12 13.32
N GLY A 86 13.14 -0.77 13.30
CA GLY A 86 12.07 -0.54 12.31
C GLY A 86 11.30 0.77 12.47
N HIS A 87 11.70 1.62 13.41
CA HIS A 87 11.19 2.98 13.59
C HIS A 87 12.26 3.89 14.21
N ASN A 88 12.40 5.10 13.69
CA ASN A 88 13.41 6.05 14.16
C ASN A 88 13.16 6.62 15.56
N SER A 89 11.94 6.57 16.09
CA SER A 89 11.62 7.02 17.46
C SER A 89 12.34 6.19 18.53
N TYR A 90 12.77 4.96 18.24
CA TYR A 90 13.59 4.20 19.19
C TYR A 90 14.95 4.84 19.46
N LEU A 91 15.49 5.61 18.51
CA LEU A 91 16.81 6.25 18.65
C LEU A 91 16.81 7.45 19.61
N ALA A 92 15.65 8.09 19.80
CA ALA A 92 15.53 9.31 20.60
C ALA A 92 15.43 9.04 22.11
N GLY A 93 15.30 7.79 22.52
CA GLY A 93 15.00 7.43 23.91
C GLY A 93 13.59 7.90 24.31
N GLY A 94 12.72 7.00 24.69
CA GLY A 94 11.44 7.34 25.29
C GLY A 94 11.64 8.04 26.66
N GLU A 95 10.57 8.20 27.42
CA GLU A 95 10.56 8.88 28.72
C GLU A 95 11.33 8.12 29.84
N GLY A 96 12.57 7.66 29.57
CA GLY A 96 13.43 6.99 30.54
C GLY A 96 13.12 5.49 30.75
N GLY A 97 13.65 4.90 31.83
CA GLY A 97 13.39 3.50 32.18
C GLY A 97 14.01 2.48 31.22
N ASP A 98 13.26 1.44 30.88
CA ASP A 98 13.73 0.31 30.05
C ASP A 98 14.23 0.73 28.67
N HIS A 99 13.71 1.79 28.10
CA HIS A 99 14.15 2.30 26.80
C HIS A 99 15.56 2.91 26.87
N ALA A 100 15.81 3.75 27.87
CA ALA A 100 17.13 4.32 28.10
C ALA A 100 18.16 3.22 28.36
N LYS A 101 17.78 2.21 29.16
CA LYS A 101 18.64 1.05 29.44
C LYS A 101 18.93 0.22 28.20
N LEU A 102 17.92 -0.01 27.34
CA LEU A 102 18.14 -0.68 26.06
C LEU A 102 19.16 0.07 25.19
N MET A 103 19.00 1.39 25.06
CA MET A 103 19.90 2.18 24.21
C MET A 103 21.34 2.23 24.76
N GLU A 104 21.50 2.29 26.10
CA GLU A 104 22.81 2.12 26.76
C GLU A 104 23.45 0.77 26.39
N ASN A 105 22.70 -0.31 26.55
CA ASN A 105 23.17 -1.65 26.22
C ASN A 105 23.49 -1.82 24.73
N CYS A 106 22.66 -1.26 23.86
CA CYS A 106 22.90 -1.25 22.41
C CYS A 106 24.23 -0.55 22.06
N VAL A 107 24.50 0.60 22.68
CA VAL A 107 25.74 1.34 22.48
C VAL A 107 26.94 0.52 22.95
N ASN A 108 26.90 -0.02 24.15
CA ASN A 108 28.00 -0.82 24.71
C ASN A 108 28.23 -2.09 23.87
N TRP A 109 27.16 -2.74 23.42
CA TRP A 109 27.28 -3.91 22.58
C TRP A 109 27.86 -3.54 21.20
N ALA A 110 27.40 -2.47 20.56
CA ALA A 110 27.88 -2.04 19.26
C ALA A 110 29.36 -1.61 19.29
N ALA A 111 29.78 -0.92 20.36
CA ALA A 111 31.17 -0.48 20.56
C ALA A 111 32.12 -1.63 20.90
N ASN A 112 31.60 -2.72 21.48
CA ASN A 112 32.42 -3.79 22.10
C ASN A 112 33.44 -3.27 23.11
N LYS A 113 33.12 -2.18 23.79
CA LYS A 113 33.90 -1.56 24.86
C LYS A 113 33.03 -0.67 25.74
N GLU A 114 33.51 -0.36 26.94
CA GLU A 114 32.86 0.57 27.85
C GLU A 114 33.16 2.03 27.47
N LYS A 115 32.20 2.93 27.76
CA LYS A 115 32.27 4.39 27.57
C LYS A 115 32.80 4.83 26.17
N PRO A 116 32.18 4.35 25.09
CA PRO A 116 32.57 4.75 23.72
C PRO A 116 32.29 6.24 23.43
N ARG A 117 32.98 6.79 22.45
CA ARG A 117 32.66 8.09 21.86
C ARG A 117 31.51 7.91 20.86
N LEU A 118 30.44 8.69 21.03
CA LEU A 118 29.23 8.60 20.24
C LEU A 118 29.09 9.77 19.27
N GLY A 119 28.82 9.46 18.00
CA GLY A 119 28.36 10.41 17.01
C GLY A 119 26.85 10.28 16.76
N LEU A 120 26.10 11.38 16.86
CA LEU A 120 24.68 11.42 16.57
C LEU A 120 24.38 12.18 15.28
N LYS A 121 23.61 11.58 14.35
CA LYS A 121 23.12 12.26 13.14
C LYS A 121 21.60 12.20 13.04
N GLY A 122 20.97 13.38 13.06
CA GLY A 122 19.50 13.48 12.96
C GLY A 122 18.74 12.86 14.15
N VAL A 123 19.41 12.73 15.29
CA VAL A 123 18.85 12.15 16.54
C VAL A 123 18.88 13.21 17.63
N ASN A 124 17.70 13.63 18.08
CA ASN A 124 17.57 14.66 19.11
C ASN A 124 17.55 14.04 20.51
N ALA A 125 18.65 13.41 20.93
CA ALA A 125 18.76 12.66 22.19
C ALA A 125 20.12 12.82 22.90
N VAL A 126 20.82 13.92 22.67
CA VAL A 126 22.16 14.17 23.26
C VAL A 126 22.14 14.03 24.79
N ASN A 127 21.12 14.56 25.46
CA ASN A 127 21.03 14.51 26.91
C ASN A 127 20.81 13.10 27.43
N LEU A 128 20.03 12.26 26.74
CA LEU A 128 19.84 10.87 27.09
C LEU A 128 21.20 10.14 27.19
N TYR A 129 22.00 10.22 26.14
CA TYR A 129 23.28 9.52 26.08
C TYR A 129 24.32 10.11 27.05
N LYS A 130 24.29 11.43 27.30
CA LYS A 130 25.15 12.06 28.33
C LYS A 130 24.82 11.60 29.76
N GLN A 131 23.56 11.30 30.04
CA GLN A 131 23.17 10.74 31.36
C GLN A 131 23.81 9.39 31.65
N HIS A 132 24.18 8.62 30.61
CA HIS A 132 24.92 7.38 30.70
C HIS A 132 26.46 7.55 30.66
N GLU A 133 26.95 8.77 30.91
CA GLU A 133 28.39 9.13 30.91
C GLU A 133 29.11 8.93 29.57
N PHE A 134 28.40 8.82 28.44
CA PHE A 134 29.00 8.75 27.13
C PHE A 134 29.55 10.12 26.69
N LYS A 135 30.64 10.13 25.95
CA LYS A 135 31.14 11.31 25.22
C LYS A 135 30.35 11.42 23.93
N VAL A 136 29.44 12.41 23.83
CA VAL A 136 28.47 12.53 22.74
C VAL A 136 28.71 13.80 21.97
N GLU A 137 28.81 13.67 20.65
CA GLU A 137 28.90 14.79 19.70
C GLU A 137 27.91 14.57 18.55
N THR A 138 27.44 15.66 17.95
CA THR A 138 26.60 15.61 16.74
C THR A 138 27.48 15.81 15.51
N PHE A 139 27.09 15.21 14.38
CA PHE A 139 27.75 15.41 13.11
C PHE A 139 26.74 15.52 11.95
N ASP A 140 27.09 16.26 10.89
CA ASP A 140 26.18 16.54 9.78
C ASP A 140 26.47 15.71 8.53
N LYS A 141 27.73 15.35 8.29
CA LYS A 141 28.12 14.63 7.08
C LYS A 141 28.51 13.19 7.38
N ILE A 142 27.99 12.26 6.58
CA ILE A 142 28.40 10.86 6.59
C ILE A 142 29.54 10.73 5.57
N ASP A 143 30.78 10.80 6.05
CA ASP A 143 31.98 10.52 5.28
C ASP A 143 33.04 9.85 6.15
N LYS A 144 34.09 9.30 5.54
CA LYS A 144 35.14 8.56 6.25
C LYS A 144 35.81 9.39 7.36
N LYS A 145 35.99 10.70 7.14
CA LYS A 145 36.64 11.60 8.09
C LYS A 145 35.75 11.80 9.33
N SER A 146 34.51 12.18 9.11
CA SER A 146 33.56 12.42 10.22
C SER A 146 33.28 11.17 11.05
N LEU A 147 33.19 9.99 10.42
CA LEU A 147 32.93 8.74 11.13
C LEU A 147 34.11 8.27 11.95
N SER A 148 35.38 8.57 11.56
CA SER A 148 36.58 8.11 12.24
C SER A 148 36.75 8.68 13.65
N ASP A 149 36.03 9.74 14.00
CA ASP A 149 36.11 10.36 15.33
C ASP A 149 35.28 9.62 16.39
N PHE A 150 34.45 8.66 16.00
CA PHE A 150 33.52 7.96 16.86
C PHE A 150 33.80 6.47 16.95
N ASP A 151 33.43 5.88 18.08
CA ASP A 151 33.44 4.43 18.29
C ASP A 151 32.08 3.81 17.87
N VAL A 152 31.00 4.56 18.10
CA VAL A 152 29.64 4.22 17.64
C VAL A 152 29.00 5.44 17.03
N VAL A 153 28.30 5.25 15.91
CA VAL A 153 27.44 6.27 15.33
C VAL A 153 25.98 5.84 15.41
N ILE A 154 25.11 6.79 15.78
CA ILE A 154 23.65 6.60 15.86
C ILE A 154 23.02 7.53 14.81
N VAL A 155 22.34 6.94 13.83
CA VAL A 155 21.86 7.66 12.64
C VAL A 155 20.35 7.49 12.48
N ASN A 156 19.62 8.60 12.43
CA ASN A 156 18.27 8.60 11.92
C ASN A 156 18.34 8.43 10.40
N MET A 157 17.92 7.26 9.93
CA MET A 157 18.00 6.87 8.53
C MET A 157 16.81 7.41 7.70
N GLN A 158 15.87 8.17 8.31
CA GLN A 158 14.73 8.72 7.58
C GLN A 158 15.19 9.71 6.50
N GLY A 159 14.74 9.49 5.28
CA GLY A 159 15.11 10.30 4.13
C GLY A 159 16.02 9.56 3.13
N ILE A 160 16.48 10.29 2.10
CA ILE A 160 17.35 9.72 1.07
C ILE A 160 18.80 9.85 1.53
N ILE A 161 19.45 8.71 1.78
CA ILE A 161 20.90 8.61 2.03
C ILE A 161 21.56 8.09 0.75
N SER A 162 22.62 8.75 0.30
CA SER A 162 23.29 8.41 -0.94
C SER A 162 24.05 7.07 -0.85
N ALA A 163 24.39 6.51 -2.00
CA ALA A 163 25.21 5.30 -2.06
C ALA A 163 26.61 5.53 -1.48
N GLU A 164 27.17 6.73 -1.66
CA GLU A 164 28.49 7.12 -1.13
C GLU A 164 28.46 7.19 0.41
N GLU A 165 27.42 7.80 0.99
CA GLU A 165 27.23 7.84 2.45
C GLU A 165 27.08 6.41 3.01
N GLY A 166 26.29 5.56 2.32
CA GLY A 166 26.14 4.16 2.66
C GLY A 166 27.45 3.40 2.64
N ALA A 167 28.26 3.59 1.60
CA ALA A 167 29.58 2.96 1.47
C ALA A 167 30.54 3.41 2.59
N ALA A 168 30.54 4.69 2.96
CA ALA A 168 31.36 5.21 4.05
C ALA A 168 31.01 4.54 5.39
N VAL A 169 29.73 4.35 5.70
CA VAL A 169 29.28 3.63 6.91
C VAL A 169 29.68 2.16 6.84
N ALA A 170 29.50 1.50 5.71
CA ALA A 170 29.89 0.09 5.57
C ALA A 170 31.38 -0.12 5.83
N GLU A 171 32.24 0.74 5.29
CA GLU A 171 33.69 0.69 5.52
C GLU A 171 34.05 0.99 6.99
N TYR A 172 33.39 1.97 7.62
CA TYR A 172 33.56 2.28 9.02
C TYR A 172 33.23 1.07 9.92
N VAL A 173 32.08 0.41 9.67
CA VAL A 173 31.68 -0.76 10.43
C VAL A 173 32.64 -1.93 10.18
N LYS A 174 33.02 -2.21 8.94
CA LYS A 174 34.01 -3.27 8.62
C LYS A 174 35.34 -3.05 9.33
N GLY A 175 35.72 -1.78 9.54
CA GLY A 175 36.93 -1.40 10.27
C GLY A 175 36.86 -1.63 11.78
N GLY A 176 35.68 -1.88 12.34
CA GLY A 176 35.45 -2.13 13.76
C GLY A 176 34.52 -1.12 14.45
N GLY A 177 33.99 -0.15 13.72
CA GLY A 177 33.02 0.82 14.25
C GLY A 177 31.66 0.20 14.53
N GLY A 178 30.93 0.75 15.52
CA GLY A 178 29.55 0.38 15.84
C GLY A 178 28.54 1.28 15.11
N PHE A 179 27.50 0.70 14.56
CA PHE A 179 26.41 1.43 13.91
C PHE A 179 25.06 1.10 14.53
N ILE A 180 24.27 2.12 14.87
CA ILE A 180 22.89 1.99 15.32
C ILE A 180 22.04 2.88 14.41
N GLY A 181 21.07 2.30 13.73
CA GLY A 181 20.18 3.01 12.81
C GLY A 181 18.71 2.70 13.03
N GLY A 182 17.86 3.61 12.61
CA GLY A 182 16.41 3.37 12.64
C GLY A 182 15.67 4.27 11.64
N MET A 183 14.61 3.73 11.06
CA MET A 183 13.72 4.51 10.20
C MET A 183 12.34 3.86 10.09
N THR A 184 11.35 4.68 9.75
CA THR A 184 9.99 4.24 9.42
C THR A 184 9.96 3.82 7.95
N GLY A 185 10.29 2.53 7.68
CA GLY A 185 10.52 2.04 6.31
C GLY A 185 9.30 2.16 5.40
N TRP A 186 8.09 1.83 5.90
CA TRP A 186 6.84 1.91 5.12
C TRP A 186 6.51 3.36 4.67
N ALA A 187 6.99 4.37 5.39
CA ALA A 187 6.80 5.76 5.00
C ALA A 187 7.83 6.25 3.95
N PHE A 188 8.85 5.46 3.63
CA PHE A 188 9.93 5.89 2.74
C PHE A 188 9.43 6.26 1.35
N SER A 189 8.61 5.42 0.71
CA SER A 189 8.09 5.72 -0.63
C SER A 189 7.25 7.00 -0.65
N GLN A 190 6.47 7.25 0.42
CA GLN A 190 5.64 8.46 0.56
C GLN A 190 6.49 9.73 0.69
N THR A 191 7.62 9.66 1.40
CA THR A 191 8.51 10.80 1.68
C THR A 191 9.61 10.98 0.64
N SER A 192 9.88 9.99 -0.20
CA SER A 192 10.95 9.98 -1.21
C SER A 192 10.46 10.16 -2.66
N GLY A 193 9.19 10.51 -2.86
CA GLY A 193 8.61 10.67 -4.20
C GLY A 193 8.36 9.35 -4.93
N GLY A 194 7.93 8.31 -4.20
CA GLY A 194 7.56 7.00 -4.76
C GLY A 194 8.74 6.04 -4.97
N LYS A 195 9.91 6.34 -4.41
CA LYS A 195 11.08 5.47 -4.54
C LYS A 195 10.95 4.21 -3.70
N ASP A 196 11.44 3.10 -4.23
CA ASP A 196 11.53 1.82 -3.54
C ASP A 196 12.69 1.85 -2.52
N LEU A 197 12.42 1.45 -1.26
CA LEU A 197 13.40 1.45 -0.17
C LEU A 197 14.58 0.52 -0.45
N ALA A 198 14.32 -0.68 -0.91
CA ALA A 198 15.33 -1.71 -1.10
C ALA A 198 16.34 -1.35 -2.21
N VAL A 199 15.91 -0.56 -3.21
CA VAL A 199 16.76 -0.16 -4.36
C VAL A 199 17.31 1.25 -4.25
N SER A 200 16.72 2.13 -3.44
CA SER A 200 17.03 3.57 -3.51
C SER A 200 17.71 4.11 -2.26
N HIS A 201 17.68 3.40 -1.13
CA HIS A 201 18.26 3.88 0.11
C HIS A 201 19.69 3.34 0.29
N GLY A 202 20.69 4.17 0.02
CA GLY A 202 22.10 3.76 -0.03
C GLY A 202 22.63 3.11 1.25
N LEU A 203 22.27 3.62 2.42
CA LEU A 203 22.70 3.03 3.69
C LEU A 203 22.01 1.67 3.98
N ASN A 204 20.73 1.56 3.69
CA ASN A 204 20.04 0.25 3.85
C ASN A 204 20.68 -0.82 2.96
N GLN A 205 21.02 -0.47 1.71
CA GLN A 205 21.74 -1.36 0.80
C GLN A 205 23.16 -1.69 1.27
N ALA A 206 23.92 -0.72 1.76
CA ALA A 206 25.28 -0.90 2.19
C ALA A 206 25.43 -1.81 3.41
N LEU A 207 24.39 -1.94 4.23
CA LEU A 207 24.34 -2.83 5.39
C LEU A 207 23.77 -4.22 5.09
N MET A 208 23.18 -4.46 3.92
CA MET A 208 22.67 -5.79 3.54
C MET A 208 23.70 -6.93 3.65
N PRO A 209 25.00 -6.73 3.37
CA PRO A 209 26.00 -7.79 3.59
C PRO A 209 26.18 -8.21 5.04
N ALA A 210 25.75 -7.41 6.02
CA ALA A 210 25.66 -7.81 7.41
C ALA A 210 24.52 -8.80 7.68
N GLY A 211 23.59 -8.96 6.74
CA GLY A 211 22.46 -9.87 6.83
C GLY A 211 21.24 -9.29 7.54
N ILE A 212 21.14 -7.97 7.63
CA ILE A 212 19.95 -7.26 8.12
C ILE A 212 19.63 -6.04 7.26
N ALA A 213 18.33 -5.75 7.07
CA ALA A 213 17.89 -4.49 6.46
C ALA A 213 16.45 -4.16 6.88
N ILE A 214 16.10 -2.88 6.81
CA ILE A 214 14.74 -2.37 7.07
C ILE A 214 13.86 -2.64 5.85
N THR A 215 12.61 -3.03 6.07
CA THR A 215 11.60 -3.24 5.03
C THR A 215 10.68 -2.02 4.87
N ASP A 216 9.95 -1.96 3.77
CA ASP A 216 8.87 -1.01 3.51
C ASP A 216 7.51 -1.46 4.08
N MET A 217 7.48 -2.50 4.89
CA MET A 217 6.29 -3.04 5.55
C MET A 217 6.04 -2.35 6.89
N SER A 218 4.79 -2.41 7.39
CA SER A 218 4.42 -2.08 8.76
C SER A 218 4.09 -3.34 9.56
N ALA A 219 4.19 -3.27 10.89
CA ALA A 219 3.86 -4.37 11.78
C ALA A 219 3.15 -3.87 13.06
N PHE A 220 2.28 -4.71 13.63
CA PHE A 220 1.71 -4.56 14.97
C PHE A 220 0.81 -3.34 15.20
N ASP A 221 -0.23 -3.15 14.42
CA ASP A 221 -1.17 -2.03 14.61
C ASP A 221 -1.82 -2.02 16.00
N GLN A 222 -2.11 -3.20 16.57
CA GLN A 222 -2.78 -3.36 17.86
C GLN A 222 -1.83 -3.51 19.06
N LEU A 223 -0.53 -3.79 18.86
CA LEU A 223 0.43 -3.99 19.93
C LEU A 223 0.75 -2.66 20.62
N ARG A 224 0.85 -2.66 21.97
CA ARG A 224 1.21 -1.47 22.75
C ARG A 224 2.64 -1.49 23.29
N SER A 225 3.17 -2.67 23.55
CA SER A 225 4.53 -2.85 24.10
C SER A 225 5.15 -4.17 23.67
N PHE A 226 6.48 -4.23 23.65
CA PHE A 226 7.27 -5.43 23.42
C PHE A 226 7.84 -5.92 24.75
N GLU A 227 7.66 -7.20 25.06
CA GLU A 227 8.36 -7.84 26.16
C GLU A 227 9.80 -8.17 25.76
N ALA A 228 10.75 -7.94 26.66
CA ALA A 228 12.14 -8.32 26.45
C ALA A 228 12.31 -9.82 26.69
N ARG A 229 12.54 -10.58 25.63
CA ARG A 229 12.69 -12.04 25.64
C ARG A 229 14.05 -12.45 25.13
N VAL A 230 14.82 -13.15 25.94
CA VAL A 230 16.14 -13.69 25.56
C VAL A 230 15.97 -14.91 24.62
N GLU A 231 14.99 -15.75 24.92
CA GLU A 231 14.66 -16.91 24.08
C GLU A 231 13.53 -16.55 23.10
N LEU A 232 13.76 -16.76 21.83
CA LEU A 232 12.82 -16.51 20.77
C LEU A 232 12.64 -17.77 19.91
N PRO A 233 11.53 -17.91 19.17
CA PRO A 233 11.32 -19.03 18.26
C PRO A 233 12.45 -19.18 17.25
N GLN A 234 12.72 -20.43 16.89
CA GLN A 234 13.63 -20.74 15.77
C GLN A 234 13.09 -20.24 14.44
N MET A 235 13.97 -20.12 13.45
CA MET A 235 13.63 -19.71 12.08
C MET A 235 13.10 -18.27 11.93
N MET A 236 13.46 -17.38 12.84
CA MET A 236 13.28 -15.93 12.64
C MET A 236 14.36 -15.35 11.71
N ASN A 237 15.41 -16.11 11.40
CA ASN A 237 16.43 -15.79 10.42
C ASN A 237 16.18 -16.57 9.13
N ALA A 238 16.07 -15.87 7.99
CA ALA A 238 15.74 -16.49 6.72
C ALA A 238 16.77 -17.56 6.28
N SER A 239 18.05 -17.39 6.58
CA SER A 239 19.08 -18.43 6.23
C SER A 239 18.89 -19.71 7.03
N GLU A 240 18.50 -19.57 8.31
CA GLU A 240 18.14 -20.72 9.14
C GLU A 240 16.90 -21.44 8.60
N ALA A 241 15.85 -20.67 8.26
CA ALA A 241 14.60 -21.18 7.69
C ALA A 241 14.85 -21.91 6.36
N ILE A 242 15.63 -21.32 5.44
CA ILE A 242 16.01 -21.94 4.16
C ILE A 242 16.75 -23.25 4.40
N SER A 243 17.68 -23.29 5.34
CA SER A 243 18.44 -24.49 5.69
C SER A 243 17.53 -25.58 6.25
N ALA A 244 16.57 -25.24 7.11
CA ALA A 244 15.60 -26.17 7.70
C ALA A 244 14.66 -26.76 6.63
N ILE A 245 14.11 -25.93 5.75
CA ILE A 245 13.25 -26.34 4.61
C ILE A 245 14.02 -27.26 3.67
N LYS A 246 15.28 -26.92 3.35
CA LYS A 246 16.14 -27.76 2.54
C LYS A 246 16.39 -29.13 3.18
N LYS A 247 16.71 -29.15 4.48
CA LYS A 247 16.91 -30.42 5.22
C LYS A 247 15.68 -31.31 5.20
N GLN A 248 14.49 -30.75 5.43
CA GLN A 248 13.23 -31.51 5.33
C GLN A 248 13.05 -32.12 3.92
N ARG A 249 13.26 -31.34 2.86
CA ARG A 249 13.17 -31.81 1.48
C ARG A 249 14.15 -32.97 1.20
N ASP A 250 15.35 -32.84 1.74
CA ASP A 250 16.43 -33.84 1.54
C ASP A 250 16.29 -35.06 2.47
N GLY A 251 15.11 -35.29 3.09
CA GLY A 251 14.78 -36.42 3.93
C GLY A 251 15.10 -36.27 5.41
N GLY A 252 15.42 -35.07 5.85
CA GLY A 252 15.60 -34.76 7.28
C GLY A 252 14.28 -34.61 8.04
N PRO A 253 14.32 -34.17 9.30
CA PRO A 253 13.12 -34.01 10.16
C PRO A 253 12.06 -33.14 9.53
N ALA A 254 10.80 -33.56 9.62
CA ALA A 254 9.65 -32.76 9.18
C ALA A 254 9.51 -31.53 10.08
N LEU A 255 9.27 -30.36 9.49
CA LEU A 255 8.90 -29.13 10.18
C LEU A 255 7.42 -29.17 10.57
N THR A 256 7.08 -28.67 11.74
CA THR A 256 5.67 -28.46 12.11
C THR A 256 5.07 -27.36 11.25
N ALA A 257 3.73 -27.26 11.26
CA ALA A 257 3.03 -26.19 10.53
C ALA A 257 3.46 -24.79 11.02
N GLU A 258 3.60 -24.60 12.36
CA GLU A 258 4.07 -23.36 12.95
C GLU A 258 5.51 -23.05 12.54
N GLN A 259 6.41 -24.04 12.56
CA GLN A 259 7.79 -23.85 12.13
C GLN A 259 7.87 -23.49 10.64
N MET A 260 7.08 -24.14 9.80
CA MET A 260 7.01 -23.81 8.37
C MET A 260 6.48 -22.39 8.17
N LYS A 261 5.41 -22.01 8.89
CA LYS A 261 4.83 -20.67 8.83
C LYS A 261 5.81 -19.60 9.30
N GLN A 262 6.50 -19.83 10.43
CA GLN A 262 7.53 -18.93 10.95
C GLN A 262 8.67 -18.75 9.94
N GLY A 263 9.22 -19.84 9.42
CA GLY A 263 10.33 -19.80 8.48
C GLY A 263 9.97 -19.14 7.15
N THR A 264 8.80 -19.43 6.59
CA THR A 264 8.35 -18.80 5.34
C THR A 264 8.11 -17.30 5.50
N ASN A 265 7.58 -16.87 6.64
CA ASN A 265 7.42 -15.45 6.97
C ASN A 265 8.79 -14.74 7.06
N ALA A 266 9.75 -15.32 7.80
CA ALA A 266 11.11 -14.76 7.91
C ALA A 266 11.78 -14.61 6.53
N ILE A 267 11.60 -15.60 5.64
CA ILE A 267 12.11 -15.54 4.26
C ILE A 267 11.42 -14.40 3.47
N GLN A 268 10.09 -14.26 3.59
CA GLN A 268 9.33 -13.22 2.89
C GLN A 268 9.78 -11.81 3.33
N ILE A 269 9.94 -11.59 4.64
CA ILE A 269 10.43 -10.32 5.20
C ILE A 269 11.85 -10.02 4.71
N ALA A 270 12.76 -11.00 4.77
CA ALA A 270 14.13 -10.84 4.32
C ALA A 270 14.22 -10.56 2.80
N MET A 271 13.33 -11.14 2.01
CA MET A 271 13.24 -10.86 0.58
C MET A 271 12.66 -9.48 0.27
N ALA A 272 11.67 -9.03 1.04
CA ALA A 272 11.12 -7.68 0.90
C ALA A 272 12.17 -6.59 1.21
N ALA A 273 13.14 -6.91 2.07
CA ALA A 273 14.24 -6.00 2.40
C ALA A 273 15.33 -5.88 1.34
N GLN A 274 15.33 -6.74 0.31
CA GLN A 274 16.41 -6.82 -0.69
C GLN A 274 15.94 -6.39 -2.08
N PRO A 275 16.85 -5.80 -2.91
CA PRO A 275 16.56 -5.54 -4.32
C PRO A 275 16.16 -6.82 -5.02
N PRO A 276 15.06 -6.82 -5.80
CA PRO A 276 14.51 -8.04 -6.39
C PRO A 276 15.43 -8.75 -7.39
N ASP A 277 16.34 -7.99 -8.03
CA ASP A 277 17.28 -8.46 -9.05
C ASP A 277 18.63 -8.97 -8.49
N ARG A 278 18.94 -8.65 -7.21
CA ARG A 278 20.25 -8.90 -6.59
C ARG A 278 20.21 -9.84 -5.39
N SER A 279 19.08 -10.49 -5.13
CA SER A 279 18.91 -11.32 -3.95
C SER A 279 19.52 -12.73 -4.13
N ASN A 280 20.63 -13.02 -3.45
CA ASN A 280 21.17 -14.37 -3.32
C ASN A 280 20.21 -15.30 -2.56
N LEU A 281 19.35 -14.76 -1.70
CA LEU A 281 18.32 -15.51 -0.98
C LEU A 281 17.33 -16.17 -1.95
N LYS A 282 16.95 -15.48 -3.02
CA LYS A 282 16.03 -16.01 -4.03
C LYS A 282 16.53 -17.35 -4.61
N ALA A 283 17.77 -17.40 -5.05
CA ALA A 283 18.37 -18.64 -5.59
C ALA A 283 18.41 -19.74 -4.51
N ALA A 284 18.76 -19.38 -3.26
CA ALA A 284 18.81 -20.32 -2.15
C ALA A 284 17.41 -20.86 -1.78
N VAL A 285 16.37 -20.01 -1.77
CA VAL A 285 14.99 -20.41 -1.50
C VAL A 285 14.46 -21.32 -2.62
N LEU A 286 14.65 -20.95 -3.89
CA LEU A 286 14.25 -21.82 -5.01
C LEU A 286 14.97 -23.16 -4.97
N ALA A 287 16.27 -23.17 -4.65
CA ALA A 287 17.02 -24.41 -4.45
C ALA A 287 16.51 -25.23 -3.25
N ALA A 288 16.07 -24.58 -2.16
CA ALA A 288 15.50 -25.26 -0.99
C ALA A 288 14.10 -25.83 -1.25
N LEU A 289 13.27 -25.13 -1.99
CA LEU A 289 11.91 -25.55 -2.35
C LEU A 289 11.90 -26.60 -3.49
N GLY A 290 13.01 -26.76 -4.21
CA GLY A 290 13.10 -27.61 -5.39
C GLY A 290 12.53 -26.98 -6.66
N THR A 291 12.72 -27.65 -7.82
CA THR A 291 12.12 -27.23 -9.08
C THR A 291 10.60 -27.41 -9.05
N ALA A 292 9.85 -26.51 -9.71
CA ALA A 292 8.45 -26.76 -10.02
C ALA A 292 8.38 -27.98 -10.91
N GLY A 293 7.88 -29.09 -10.38
CA GLY A 293 7.38 -30.18 -11.18
C GLY A 293 6.06 -29.79 -11.83
N ALA A 294 5.43 -30.75 -12.53
CA ALA A 294 4.08 -30.60 -13.08
C ALA A 294 2.98 -30.21 -12.08
N ASP A 295 3.31 -30.14 -10.79
CA ASP A 295 2.43 -29.83 -9.65
C ASP A 295 2.48 -28.35 -9.23
N ALA A 296 2.61 -27.42 -10.18
CA ALA A 296 2.45 -25.99 -9.86
C ALA A 296 1.05 -25.77 -9.25
N VAL A 297 0.99 -25.44 -7.96
CA VAL A 297 -0.29 -25.20 -7.29
C VAL A 297 -0.83 -23.86 -7.75
N VAL A 298 -1.96 -23.92 -8.46
CA VAL A 298 -2.66 -22.75 -8.99
C VAL A 298 -3.77 -22.37 -8.01
N PRO A 299 -3.70 -21.22 -7.34
CA PRO A 299 -4.79 -20.77 -6.45
C PRO A 299 -6.02 -20.39 -7.26
N THR A 300 -7.19 -20.80 -6.75
CA THR A 300 -8.50 -20.42 -7.29
C THR A 300 -9.44 -20.12 -6.12
N ALA A 301 -10.61 -19.53 -6.40
CA ALA A 301 -11.65 -19.30 -5.38
C ALA A 301 -12.13 -20.61 -4.75
N GLN A 302 -12.15 -21.73 -5.50
CA GLN A 302 -12.57 -23.05 -5.04
C GLN A 302 -11.45 -23.83 -4.33
N ALA A 303 -10.19 -23.54 -4.64
CA ALA A 303 -9.00 -24.15 -4.06
C ALA A 303 -7.95 -23.07 -3.70
N PRO A 304 -8.21 -22.25 -2.68
CA PRO A 304 -7.30 -21.17 -2.31
C PRO A 304 -6.05 -21.69 -1.61
N LEU A 305 -4.93 -21.00 -1.76
CA LEU A 305 -3.74 -21.24 -0.96
C LEU A 305 -3.85 -20.50 0.38
N THR A 306 -3.94 -21.25 1.47
CA THR A 306 -4.01 -20.69 2.83
C THR A 306 -2.64 -20.67 3.51
N ALA A 307 -2.43 -19.71 4.44
CA ALA A 307 -1.18 -19.54 5.13
C ALA A 307 -0.82 -20.71 6.04
N ASP A 308 -1.84 -21.34 6.65
CA ASP A 308 -1.69 -22.46 7.57
C ASP A 308 -1.34 -23.78 6.87
N LYS A 309 -1.93 -24.06 5.72
CA LYS A 309 -1.78 -25.36 5.02
C LYS A 309 -0.79 -25.33 3.87
N HIS A 310 -0.55 -24.17 3.26
CA HIS A 310 0.16 -24.06 2.00
C HIS A 310 1.35 -23.08 2.08
N ALA A 311 1.99 -22.95 3.25
CA ALA A 311 3.06 -21.96 3.47
C ALA A 311 4.20 -22.06 2.46
N ALA A 312 4.67 -23.25 2.14
CA ALA A 312 5.74 -23.46 1.15
C ALA A 312 5.30 -23.10 -0.28
N GLN A 313 4.08 -23.48 -0.68
CA GLN A 313 3.52 -23.15 -1.99
C GLN A 313 3.30 -21.64 -2.13
N ARG A 314 2.81 -20.99 -1.08
CA ARG A 314 2.65 -19.54 -1.04
C ARG A 314 3.99 -18.82 -1.13
N LEU A 315 5.00 -19.26 -0.37
CA LEU A 315 6.34 -18.71 -0.47
C LEU A 315 6.85 -18.81 -1.91
N ARG A 316 6.71 -19.97 -2.53
CA ARG A 316 7.14 -20.21 -3.91
C ARG A 316 6.41 -19.29 -4.89
N LEU A 317 5.07 -19.32 -4.92
CA LEU A 317 4.27 -18.51 -5.83
C LEU A 317 4.52 -17.00 -5.61
N GLY A 318 4.63 -16.59 -4.35
CA GLY A 318 4.93 -15.19 -4.00
C GLY A 318 6.32 -14.75 -4.52
N MET A 319 7.30 -15.64 -4.52
CA MET A 319 8.60 -15.36 -5.13
C MET A 319 8.54 -15.32 -6.65
N GLU A 320 7.88 -16.30 -7.26
CA GLU A 320 7.73 -16.38 -8.72
C GLU A 320 7.07 -15.09 -9.26
N THR A 321 5.99 -14.64 -8.64
CA THR A 321 5.27 -13.42 -9.07
C THR A 321 6.11 -12.15 -8.92
N ARG A 322 6.85 -11.99 -7.82
CA ARG A 322 7.78 -10.85 -7.66
C ARG A 322 8.86 -10.82 -8.72
N VAL A 323 9.42 -12.00 -9.05
CA VAL A 323 10.43 -12.14 -10.10
C VAL A 323 9.88 -11.81 -11.47
N LEU A 324 8.72 -12.36 -11.79
CA LEU A 324 8.06 -12.17 -13.09
C LEU A 324 7.64 -10.71 -13.30
N ARG A 325 7.28 -9.99 -12.23
CA ARG A 325 7.00 -8.56 -12.29
C ARG A 325 8.21 -7.74 -12.76
N LEU A 326 9.42 -8.16 -12.40
CA LEU A 326 10.68 -7.43 -12.62
C LEU A 326 11.54 -8.02 -13.74
N ALA A 327 11.13 -9.16 -14.34
CA ALA A 327 11.87 -9.81 -15.40
C ALA A 327 12.12 -8.85 -16.59
N ALA A 328 13.24 -9.01 -17.27
CA ALA A 328 13.54 -8.27 -18.51
C ALA A 328 12.42 -8.47 -19.54
N GLY A 329 12.23 -7.49 -20.43
CA GLY A 329 11.06 -7.38 -21.29
C GLY A 329 10.76 -8.55 -22.22
N GLU A 330 11.76 -9.30 -22.67
CA GLU A 330 11.61 -10.42 -23.61
C GLU A 330 11.82 -11.77 -22.92
N GLY A 331 11.17 -12.82 -23.42
CA GLY A 331 11.40 -14.20 -22.96
C GLY A 331 10.71 -14.57 -21.64
N VAL A 332 9.72 -13.81 -21.20
CA VAL A 332 8.90 -14.16 -20.05
C VAL A 332 7.90 -15.24 -20.44
N ALA A 333 8.06 -16.45 -19.90
CA ALA A 333 7.11 -17.55 -20.12
C ALA A 333 5.78 -17.31 -19.40
N ALA A 334 4.69 -17.83 -19.96
CA ALA A 334 3.39 -17.82 -19.29
C ALA A 334 3.45 -18.62 -17.98
N HIS A 335 2.91 -18.05 -16.89
CA HIS A 335 2.79 -18.74 -15.61
C HIS A 335 1.50 -19.59 -15.62
N PRO A 336 1.49 -20.86 -15.16
CA PRO A 336 0.29 -21.70 -15.21
C PRO A 336 -0.96 -21.09 -14.58
N ALA A 337 -0.81 -20.27 -13.52
CA ALA A 337 -1.93 -19.61 -12.85
C ALA A 337 -2.67 -18.58 -13.73
N HIS A 338 -2.13 -18.17 -14.88
CA HIS A 338 -2.81 -17.24 -15.78
C HIS A 338 -4.12 -17.82 -16.35
N GLU A 339 -4.19 -19.13 -16.50
CA GLU A 339 -5.40 -19.79 -17.03
C GLU A 339 -6.58 -19.66 -16.07
N ALA A 340 -6.32 -19.74 -14.76
CA ALA A 340 -7.33 -19.53 -13.73
C ALA A 340 -7.71 -18.06 -13.58
N PHE A 341 -6.71 -17.17 -13.58
CA PHE A 341 -6.91 -15.73 -13.50
C PHE A 341 -5.66 -14.97 -13.98
N PRO A 342 -5.79 -13.93 -14.81
CA PRO A 342 -7.02 -13.28 -15.30
C PRO A 342 -7.74 -14.01 -16.45
N GLY A 343 -7.23 -15.14 -16.91
CA GLY A 343 -7.88 -15.96 -17.89
C GLY A 343 -7.07 -16.12 -19.19
N LYS A 344 -7.22 -17.29 -19.82
CA LYS A 344 -6.54 -17.66 -21.07
C LYS A 344 -7.17 -16.97 -22.27
N VAL A 345 -6.33 -16.44 -23.15
CA VAL A 345 -6.76 -16.02 -24.48
C VAL A 345 -7.11 -17.27 -25.31
N PRO A 346 -8.23 -17.30 -26.04
CA PRO A 346 -8.58 -18.43 -26.91
C PRO A 346 -7.45 -18.77 -27.90
N GLU A 347 -7.25 -20.04 -28.15
CA GLU A 347 -6.30 -20.52 -29.15
C GLU A 347 -6.66 -19.97 -30.54
N GLY A 348 -5.65 -19.57 -31.31
CA GLY A 348 -5.87 -18.95 -32.64
C GLY A 348 -6.39 -17.51 -32.61
N ALA A 349 -6.55 -16.88 -31.44
CA ALA A 349 -6.92 -15.47 -31.38
C ALA A 349 -5.92 -14.59 -32.15
N PRO A 350 -6.39 -13.64 -32.97
CA PRO A 350 -5.51 -12.84 -33.81
C PRO A 350 -4.59 -11.94 -32.99
N ARG A 351 -3.39 -11.69 -33.50
CA ARG A 351 -2.47 -10.67 -33.02
C ARG A 351 -2.51 -9.48 -33.97
N VAL A 352 -2.78 -8.30 -33.43
CA VAL A 352 -2.96 -7.07 -34.19
C VAL A 352 -2.00 -5.99 -33.73
N SER A 353 -1.89 -4.95 -34.54
CA SER A 353 -1.31 -3.66 -34.13
C SER A 353 -2.45 -2.67 -33.93
N GLY A 354 -2.36 -1.85 -32.91
CA GLY A 354 -3.32 -0.77 -32.61
C GLY A 354 -2.61 0.57 -32.48
N GLU A 355 -3.25 1.61 -32.98
CA GLU A 355 -2.87 3.00 -32.80
C GLU A 355 -3.68 3.61 -31.65
N ILE A 356 -3.03 4.15 -30.65
CA ILE A 356 -3.63 4.67 -29.43
C ILE A 356 -3.37 6.16 -29.34
N LYS A 357 -4.42 6.97 -29.37
CA LYS A 357 -4.32 8.40 -29.08
C LYS A 357 -4.13 8.61 -27.59
N VAL A 358 -3.01 9.16 -27.19
CA VAL A 358 -2.68 9.49 -25.81
C VAL A 358 -2.75 11.00 -25.62
N THR A 359 -3.46 11.44 -24.59
CA THR A 359 -3.60 12.85 -24.23
C THR A 359 -2.81 13.12 -22.95
N PRO A 360 -1.67 13.82 -23.01
CA PRO A 360 -0.77 14.01 -21.83
C PRO A 360 -1.42 14.76 -20.67
N SER A 361 -2.39 15.62 -20.92
CA SER A 361 -3.12 16.33 -19.87
C SER A 361 -4.08 15.44 -19.05
N ILE A 362 -4.29 14.17 -19.46
CA ILE A 362 -5.10 13.18 -18.74
C ILE A 362 -4.15 12.16 -18.08
N PRO A 363 -3.76 12.35 -16.82
CA PRO A 363 -2.83 11.45 -16.14
C PRO A 363 -3.47 10.09 -15.84
N GLY A 364 -2.62 9.08 -15.59
CA GLY A 364 -3.08 7.73 -15.27
C GLY A 364 -3.09 6.80 -16.46
N TRP A 365 -4.07 5.90 -16.60
CA TRP A 365 -4.04 4.81 -17.56
C TRP A 365 -4.93 5.09 -18.77
N THR A 366 -4.31 5.28 -19.93
CA THR A 366 -5.04 5.34 -21.22
C THR A 366 -5.36 3.92 -21.67
N SER A 367 -6.65 3.58 -21.78
CA SER A 367 -7.13 2.29 -22.28
C SER A 367 -6.81 2.12 -23.77
N THR A 368 -6.28 0.97 -24.15
CA THR A 368 -5.86 0.72 -25.55
C THR A 368 -6.87 -0.10 -26.37
N GLY A 369 -7.79 -0.81 -25.71
CA GLY A 369 -8.64 -1.81 -26.36
C GLY A 369 -7.86 -3.05 -26.84
N LEU A 370 -6.70 -3.30 -26.22
CA LEU A 370 -5.81 -4.41 -26.53
C LEU A 370 -5.46 -5.20 -25.25
N TYR A 371 -5.08 -6.45 -25.43
CA TYR A 371 -4.73 -7.38 -24.38
C TYR A 371 -3.42 -8.10 -24.72
N ALA A 372 -2.49 -8.16 -23.77
CA ALA A 372 -1.30 -8.99 -23.89
C ALA A 372 -1.63 -10.43 -23.44
N ALA A 373 -1.50 -11.41 -24.31
CA ALA A 373 -1.61 -12.80 -23.89
C ALA A 373 -0.43 -13.16 -22.98
N ALA A 374 -0.65 -14.07 -22.03
CA ALA A 374 0.41 -14.53 -21.13
C ALA A 374 1.60 -15.11 -21.90
N GLY A 375 2.80 -14.62 -21.62
CA GLY A 375 4.03 -15.02 -22.30
C GLY A 375 4.29 -14.34 -23.64
N ASP A 376 3.32 -13.70 -24.26
CA ASP A 376 3.52 -13.00 -25.52
C ASP A 376 4.30 -11.70 -25.33
N THR A 377 5.30 -11.50 -26.17
CA THR A 377 6.03 -10.21 -26.23
C THR A 377 5.25 -9.21 -27.07
N ILE A 378 4.81 -8.12 -26.48
CA ILE A 378 4.27 -6.96 -27.18
C ILE A 378 5.37 -5.93 -27.44
N THR A 379 5.18 -5.11 -28.48
CA THR A 379 6.05 -3.96 -28.78
C THR A 379 5.25 -2.67 -28.66
N VAL A 380 5.76 -1.72 -27.86
CA VAL A 380 5.18 -0.39 -27.73
C VAL A 380 6.10 0.62 -28.40
N ILE A 381 5.55 1.45 -29.27
CA ILE A 381 6.29 2.47 -30.01
C ILE A 381 5.70 3.84 -29.67
N LEU A 382 6.56 4.76 -29.24
CA LEU A 382 6.26 6.17 -28.99
C LEU A 382 7.01 7.05 -29.96
N PRO A 383 6.56 8.30 -30.21
CA PRO A 383 7.40 9.33 -30.78
C PRO A 383 8.72 9.48 -30.02
N GLU A 384 9.86 9.55 -30.72
CA GLU A 384 11.20 9.54 -30.12
C GLU A 384 11.39 10.64 -29.05
N LYS A 385 10.82 11.83 -29.27
CA LYS A 385 10.85 12.96 -28.34
C LYS A 385 10.21 12.68 -26.97
N LEU A 386 9.40 11.61 -26.84
CA LEU A 386 8.68 11.21 -25.63
C LEU A 386 9.36 10.06 -24.89
N ALA A 387 10.41 9.47 -25.45
CA ALA A 387 11.21 8.47 -24.74
C ALA A 387 11.80 9.08 -23.44
N ASP A 388 11.78 8.28 -22.36
CA ASP A 388 12.27 8.69 -21.03
C ASP A 388 11.59 9.94 -20.41
N LYS A 389 10.36 10.23 -20.82
CA LYS A 389 9.53 11.33 -20.25
C LYS A 389 8.56 10.86 -19.16
N GLY A 390 8.78 9.67 -18.60
CA GLY A 390 7.99 9.10 -17.50
C GLY A 390 6.74 8.35 -17.96
N TYR A 391 6.52 8.17 -19.26
CA TYR A 391 5.49 7.26 -19.76
C TYR A 391 5.88 5.81 -19.47
N ALA A 392 4.87 4.97 -19.26
CA ALA A 392 5.07 3.54 -19.08
C ALA A 392 4.01 2.73 -19.84
N VAL A 393 4.30 1.47 -20.13
CA VAL A 393 3.30 0.50 -20.56
C VAL A 393 2.91 -0.37 -19.37
N ARG A 394 1.62 -0.46 -19.10
CA ARG A 394 1.05 -1.34 -18.09
C ARG A 394 0.33 -2.51 -18.74
N ILE A 395 0.56 -3.71 -18.22
CA ILE A 395 -0.15 -4.94 -18.56
C ILE A 395 -0.89 -5.43 -17.32
N GLY A 396 -2.21 -5.45 -17.37
CA GLY A 396 -3.11 -5.82 -16.29
C GLY A 396 -3.72 -4.64 -15.56
N CYS A 397 -5.02 -4.77 -15.24
CA CYS A 397 -5.80 -3.80 -14.46
C CYS A 397 -5.92 -4.17 -12.97
N HIS A 398 -5.59 -5.41 -12.59
CA HIS A 398 -5.74 -5.97 -11.25
C HIS A 398 -4.56 -5.53 -10.36
N SER A 399 -4.61 -4.28 -9.87
CA SER A 399 -3.48 -3.64 -9.18
C SER A 399 -3.24 -4.14 -7.76
N ASP A 400 -4.21 -4.82 -7.16
CA ASP A 400 -4.10 -5.30 -5.80
C ASP A 400 -3.04 -6.38 -5.64
N THR A 401 -2.20 -6.21 -4.63
CA THR A 401 -1.28 -7.24 -4.16
C THR A 401 -1.87 -7.95 -2.95
N LEU A 402 -1.77 -9.27 -2.92
CA LEU A 402 -2.46 -10.11 -1.92
C LEU A 402 -1.51 -10.75 -0.90
N TYR A 403 -0.23 -10.34 -0.87
CA TYR A 403 0.78 -10.99 -0.03
C TYR A 403 0.42 -11.02 1.45
N HIS A 404 -0.29 -9.99 1.95
CA HIS A 404 -0.69 -9.83 3.35
C HIS A 404 -1.95 -10.63 3.75
N LEU A 405 -2.68 -11.19 2.77
CA LEU A 405 -3.91 -11.94 3.05
C LEU A 405 -3.62 -13.38 3.49
N ASP A 406 -4.42 -13.91 4.39
CA ASP A 406 -4.27 -15.28 4.92
C ASP A 406 -4.55 -16.35 3.87
N LYS A 407 -5.35 -16.05 2.85
CA LYS A 407 -5.62 -16.92 1.71
C LYS A 407 -5.40 -16.20 0.38
N TRP A 408 -5.01 -16.93 -0.66
CA TRP A 408 -4.92 -16.45 -2.03
C TRP A 408 -5.84 -17.25 -2.94
N GLU A 409 -6.76 -16.58 -3.59
CA GLU A 409 -7.69 -17.14 -4.58
C GLU A 409 -7.20 -16.93 -6.01
N ARG A 410 -6.15 -16.15 -6.19
CA ARG A 410 -5.34 -15.98 -7.39
C ARG A 410 -3.88 -15.75 -7.03
N ALA A 411 -2.99 -15.70 -8.01
CA ALA A 411 -1.62 -15.28 -7.80
C ALA A 411 -1.55 -13.87 -7.16
N PRO A 412 -0.69 -13.66 -6.17
CA PRO A 412 -0.76 -12.47 -5.31
C PRO A 412 -0.38 -11.15 -5.99
N ASP A 413 0.32 -11.19 -7.13
CA ASP A 413 0.69 -10.03 -7.92
C ASP A 413 0.80 -10.43 -9.39
N ILE A 414 -0.06 -9.88 -10.24
CA ILE A 414 -0.23 -10.31 -11.63
C ILE A 414 -0.12 -9.16 -12.65
N THR A 415 0.09 -7.94 -12.17
CA THR A 415 0.24 -6.76 -13.04
C THR A 415 1.70 -6.40 -13.24
N ARG A 416 1.98 -5.72 -14.35
CA ARG A 416 3.30 -5.24 -14.68
C ARG A 416 3.24 -3.85 -15.27
N SER A 417 4.16 -2.97 -14.87
CA SER A 417 4.39 -1.66 -15.49
C SER A 417 5.87 -1.55 -15.88
N VAL A 418 6.14 -1.08 -17.08
CA VAL A 418 7.50 -0.93 -17.63
C VAL A 418 7.65 0.47 -18.20
N GLY A 419 8.64 1.22 -17.72
CA GLY A 419 8.95 2.55 -18.23
C GLY A 419 9.34 2.52 -19.70
N LEU A 420 8.85 3.48 -20.48
CA LEU A 420 9.14 3.67 -21.90
C LEU A 420 10.37 4.57 -22.06
N ALA A 421 11.56 4.02 -21.69
CA ALA A 421 12.83 4.75 -21.73
C ALA A 421 13.37 4.95 -23.15
N THR A 422 12.86 4.18 -24.13
CA THR A 422 13.24 4.28 -25.55
C THR A 422 11.99 4.41 -26.42
N ALA A 423 12.14 4.90 -27.64
CA ALA A 423 11.02 5.03 -28.58
C ALA A 423 10.35 3.70 -28.91
N THR A 424 11.08 2.59 -28.81
CA THR A 424 10.55 1.25 -29.02
C THR A 424 10.89 0.40 -27.81
N THR A 425 9.87 -0.09 -27.12
CA THR A 425 10.02 -0.94 -25.92
C THR A 425 9.30 -2.26 -26.14
N LYS A 426 9.99 -3.36 -25.92
CA LYS A 426 9.40 -4.71 -25.91
C LYS A 426 9.19 -5.20 -24.48
N THR A 427 8.05 -5.79 -24.21
CA THR A 427 7.73 -6.34 -22.89
C THR A 427 6.73 -7.49 -22.98
N ALA A 428 6.72 -8.34 -21.96
CA ALA A 428 5.77 -9.44 -21.82
C ALA A 428 5.31 -9.56 -20.38
N SER A 429 4.15 -10.18 -20.15
CA SER A 429 3.64 -10.51 -18.82
C SER A 429 3.43 -12.03 -18.73
N ALA A 430 3.84 -12.63 -17.62
CA ALA A 430 3.57 -14.04 -17.37
C ALA A 430 2.08 -14.35 -17.14
N PHE A 431 1.28 -13.35 -16.80
CA PHE A 431 -0.15 -13.50 -16.54
C PHE A 431 -1.02 -12.93 -17.68
N GLY A 432 -0.44 -12.06 -18.52
CA GLY A 432 -1.21 -11.30 -19.49
C GLY A 432 -2.00 -10.17 -18.85
N GLY A 433 -2.90 -9.56 -19.62
CA GLY A 433 -3.76 -8.49 -19.13
C GLY A 433 -4.10 -7.44 -20.17
N LEU A 434 -5.09 -6.60 -19.86
CA LEU A 434 -5.37 -5.40 -20.63
C LEU A 434 -4.15 -4.48 -20.69
N ILE A 435 -3.91 -3.85 -21.83
CA ILE A 435 -2.75 -2.99 -22.05
C ILE A 435 -3.16 -1.53 -21.88
N TYR A 436 -2.33 -0.77 -21.18
CA TYR A 436 -2.50 0.68 -20.99
C TYR A 436 -1.21 1.41 -21.29
N ILE A 437 -1.35 2.67 -21.75
CA ILE A 437 -0.25 3.64 -21.70
C ILE A 437 -0.44 4.47 -20.44
N GLU A 438 0.52 4.39 -19.53
CA GLU A 438 0.52 5.18 -18.29
C GLU A 438 1.07 6.58 -18.60
N VAL A 439 0.26 7.59 -18.27
CA VAL A 439 0.60 9.01 -18.44
C VAL A 439 1.04 9.56 -17.09
N PRO A 440 2.24 10.17 -16.97
CA PRO A 440 2.73 10.69 -15.70
C PRO A 440 1.90 11.89 -15.21
N GLY A 441 1.71 12.00 -13.88
CA GLY A 441 0.88 13.06 -13.27
C GLY A 441 1.40 14.50 -13.46
N ARG A 442 2.62 14.66 -13.97
CA ARG A 442 3.28 15.95 -14.24
C ARG A 442 3.50 16.22 -15.73
N ALA A 443 2.88 15.45 -16.62
CA ALA A 443 2.91 15.79 -18.04
C ALA A 443 2.27 17.19 -18.20
N LYS A 444 3.07 18.16 -18.61
CA LYS A 444 2.60 19.53 -18.86
C LYS A 444 2.26 19.64 -20.33
N ASP A 445 1.08 20.16 -20.63
CA ASP A 445 0.64 20.76 -21.91
C ASP A 445 1.24 20.21 -23.23
N ASP A 446 1.70 18.95 -23.24
CA ASP A 446 2.19 18.30 -24.43
C ASP A 446 0.99 17.97 -25.36
N GLU A 447 1.17 18.18 -26.64
CA GLU A 447 0.18 17.83 -27.64
C GLU A 447 -0.14 16.32 -27.59
N ALA A 448 -1.39 15.97 -27.85
CA ALA A 448 -1.79 14.59 -27.99
C ALA A 448 -0.92 13.88 -29.05
N PHE A 449 -0.51 12.65 -28.75
CA PHE A 449 0.31 11.85 -29.64
C PHE A 449 -0.30 10.46 -29.87
N THR A 450 0.20 9.77 -30.89
CA THR A 450 -0.16 8.38 -31.15
C THR A 450 0.94 7.46 -30.65
N ALA A 451 0.57 6.51 -29.78
CA ALA A 451 1.38 5.35 -29.44
C ALA A 451 0.93 4.16 -30.29
N VAL A 452 1.85 3.28 -30.67
CA VAL A 452 1.51 2.04 -31.38
C VAL A 452 1.83 0.84 -30.50
N VAL A 453 0.87 -0.07 -30.36
CA VAL A 453 1.07 -1.35 -29.66
C VAL A 453 0.93 -2.47 -30.67
N GLN A 454 1.96 -3.30 -30.79
CA GLN A 454 2.02 -4.42 -31.75
C GLN A 454 1.99 -5.76 -31.04
N ASN A 455 1.53 -6.79 -31.76
CA ASN A 455 1.44 -8.17 -31.30
C ASN A 455 0.51 -8.37 -30.09
N ALA A 456 -0.61 -7.65 -30.07
CA ALA A 456 -1.60 -7.71 -28.99
C ALA A 456 -2.93 -8.32 -29.49
N VAL A 457 -3.71 -8.86 -28.58
CA VAL A 457 -5.05 -9.43 -28.84
C VAL A 457 -6.10 -8.32 -28.76
N PRO A 458 -7.05 -8.23 -29.70
CA PRO A 458 -8.15 -7.28 -29.59
C PRO A 458 -8.99 -7.52 -28.32
N ALA A 459 -9.18 -6.49 -27.49
CA ALA A 459 -10.05 -6.50 -26.32
C ALA A 459 -11.32 -5.69 -26.57
N PRO A 460 -12.48 -6.10 -26.01
CA PRO A 460 -13.66 -5.27 -26.06
C PRO A 460 -13.42 -3.96 -25.30
N LEU A 461 -13.55 -2.84 -26.01
CA LEU A 461 -13.52 -1.50 -25.44
C LEU A 461 -14.64 -0.69 -26.09
N PHE A 462 -15.60 -0.22 -25.28
CA PHE A 462 -16.62 0.74 -25.65
C PHE A 462 -16.22 2.12 -25.11
N VAL A 463 -16.31 3.14 -25.94
CA VAL A 463 -16.03 4.53 -25.54
C VAL A 463 -17.24 5.39 -25.86
N LEU A 464 -17.92 5.90 -24.84
CA LEU A 464 -19.09 6.78 -25.01
C LEU A 464 -18.73 8.01 -25.84
N GLY A 465 -19.54 8.29 -26.86
CA GLY A 465 -19.34 9.39 -27.80
C GLY A 465 -18.43 9.05 -28.99
N GLN A 466 -17.75 7.89 -29.00
CA GLN A 466 -17.02 7.36 -30.16
C GLN A 466 -17.69 6.12 -30.75
N ASP A 467 -18.30 5.32 -29.87
CA ASP A 467 -19.00 4.09 -30.22
C ASP A 467 -20.48 4.22 -29.86
N ASP A 468 -21.30 3.44 -30.56
CA ASP A 468 -22.73 3.28 -30.32
C ASP A 468 -23.06 1.80 -29.99
N ASP A 469 -24.31 1.53 -29.63
CA ASP A 469 -24.78 0.19 -29.29
C ASP A 469 -24.69 -0.79 -30.47
N ALA A 470 -24.75 -0.30 -31.73
CA ALA A 470 -24.59 -1.12 -32.93
C ALA A 470 -23.13 -1.57 -33.08
N LYS A 471 -22.16 -0.66 -32.98
CA LYS A 471 -20.73 -1.00 -32.97
C LYS A 471 -20.38 -1.93 -31.80
N TRP A 472 -20.96 -1.71 -30.61
CA TRP A 472 -20.74 -2.58 -29.45
C TRP A 472 -21.09 -4.03 -29.73
N SER A 473 -22.13 -4.28 -30.50
CA SER A 473 -22.57 -5.62 -30.89
C SER A 473 -21.46 -6.42 -31.61
N GLU A 474 -20.54 -5.75 -32.29
CA GLU A 474 -19.35 -6.35 -32.90
C GLU A 474 -18.14 -6.31 -31.96
N ILE A 475 -17.89 -5.19 -31.24
CA ILE A 475 -16.76 -4.99 -30.35
C ILE A 475 -16.77 -6.05 -29.23
N LYS A 476 -17.93 -6.35 -28.64
CA LYS A 476 -18.06 -7.33 -27.53
C LYS A 476 -17.73 -8.77 -27.92
N LYS A 477 -17.58 -9.09 -29.23
CA LYS A 477 -17.16 -10.41 -29.72
C LYS A 477 -15.64 -10.62 -29.70
N ARG A 478 -14.85 -9.54 -29.48
CA ARG A 478 -13.38 -9.62 -29.43
C ARG A 478 -12.92 -10.66 -28.41
N PRO A 479 -11.79 -11.35 -28.68
CA PRO A 479 -11.44 -12.59 -27.97
C PRO A 479 -10.76 -12.40 -26.59
N ALA A 480 -10.33 -11.20 -26.21
CA ALA A 480 -9.68 -11.02 -24.93
C ALA A 480 -10.61 -11.38 -23.75
N PRO A 481 -10.09 -11.95 -22.64
CA PRO A 481 -10.92 -12.37 -21.51
C PRO A 481 -11.46 -11.20 -20.67
N TRP A 482 -10.95 -9.98 -20.87
CA TRP A 482 -11.35 -8.76 -20.14
C TRP A 482 -11.79 -7.68 -21.12
N ALA A 483 -12.78 -6.91 -20.67
CA ALA A 483 -13.43 -5.83 -21.42
C ALA A 483 -13.45 -4.54 -20.60
N GLU A 484 -13.55 -3.40 -21.31
CA GLU A 484 -13.74 -2.09 -20.69
C GLU A 484 -14.90 -1.33 -21.36
N LEU A 485 -15.62 -0.55 -20.53
CA LEU A 485 -16.56 0.46 -21.00
C LEU A 485 -16.15 1.80 -20.39
N ALA A 486 -16.02 2.82 -21.21
CA ALA A 486 -15.43 4.09 -20.85
C ALA A 486 -16.33 5.29 -21.19
N CYS A 487 -16.37 6.26 -20.30
CA CYS A 487 -16.73 7.63 -20.60
C CYS A 487 -15.63 8.58 -20.07
N ASP A 488 -15.79 9.87 -20.26
CA ASP A 488 -14.86 10.90 -19.79
C ASP A 488 -14.76 11.01 -18.25
N LYS A 489 -15.69 10.38 -17.52
CA LYS A 489 -15.77 10.43 -16.05
C LYS A 489 -15.43 9.12 -15.37
N LEU A 490 -15.72 7.99 -16.01
CA LEU A 490 -15.53 6.66 -15.41
C LEU A 490 -15.18 5.63 -16.49
N ILE A 491 -14.33 4.67 -16.11
CA ILE A 491 -14.03 3.46 -16.89
C ILE A 491 -14.33 2.26 -16.00
N VAL A 492 -15.07 1.29 -16.50
CA VAL A 492 -15.33 0.02 -15.82
C VAL A 492 -14.62 -1.11 -16.55
N SER A 493 -13.91 -1.96 -15.82
CA SER A 493 -13.22 -3.14 -16.34
C SER A 493 -13.85 -4.40 -15.74
N CYS A 494 -14.30 -5.32 -16.57
CA CYS A 494 -14.99 -6.55 -16.15
C CYS A 494 -14.63 -7.74 -17.05
N PRO A 495 -14.91 -8.99 -16.62
CA PRO A 495 -14.80 -10.15 -17.51
C PRO A 495 -15.59 -9.96 -18.80
N THR A 496 -15.01 -10.35 -19.93
CA THR A 496 -15.67 -10.19 -21.26
C THR A 496 -17.01 -10.91 -21.34
N GLU A 497 -17.18 -12.03 -20.65
CA GLU A 497 -18.46 -12.75 -20.58
C GLU A 497 -19.57 -11.92 -19.91
N VAL A 498 -19.23 -11.12 -18.88
CA VAL A 498 -20.16 -10.16 -18.27
C VAL A 498 -20.45 -9.02 -19.26
N ALA A 499 -19.42 -8.49 -19.92
CA ALA A 499 -19.55 -7.43 -20.90
C ALA A 499 -20.42 -7.83 -22.10
N ARG A 500 -20.35 -9.08 -22.55
CA ARG A 500 -21.17 -9.62 -23.66
C ARG A 500 -22.67 -9.57 -23.38
N ALA A 501 -23.07 -9.62 -22.11
CA ALA A 501 -24.49 -9.51 -21.70
C ALA A 501 -25.03 -8.07 -21.80
N ILE A 502 -24.15 -7.06 -21.94
CA ILE A 502 -24.56 -5.66 -22.04
C ILE A 502 -25.11 -5.40 -23.45
N ASN A 503 -26.35 -4.90 -23.53
CA ASN A 503 -27.00 -4.56 -24.81
C ASN A 503 -26.99 -3.05 -25.05
N ASN A 504 -27.07 -2.22 -24.01
CA ASN A 504 -27.16 -0.77 -24.11
C ASN A 504 -25.98 -0.12 -23.33
N PRO A 505 -24.72 -0.24 -23.81
CA PRO A 505 -23.57 0.36 -23.16
C PRO A 505 -23.63 1.89 -23.14
N THR A 506 -24.28 2.52 -24.15
CA THR A 506 -24.49 3.97 -24.19
C THR A 506 -25.26 4.42 -22.93
N GLN A 507 -26.43 3.84 -22.68
CA GLN A 507 -27.24 4.17 -21.50
C GLN A 507 -26.49 3.91 -20.18
N LEU A 508 -25.75 2.81 -20.11
CA LEU A 508 -24.96 2.45 -18.93
C LEU A 508 -23.88 3.50 -18.65
N MET A 509 -23.13 3.91 -19.67
CA MET A 509 -22.02 4.83 -19.47
C MET A 509 -22.48 6.28 -19.30
N GLU A 510 -23.61 6.69 -19.89
CA GLU A 510 -24.27 7.96 -19.56
C GLU A 510 -24.73 8.01 -18.11
N PHE A 511 -25.22 6.90 -17.58
CA PHE A 511 -25.59 6.82 -16.16
C PHE A 511 -24.36 6.97 -15.26
N TRP A 512 -23.28 6.23 -15.51
CA TRP A 512 -22.04 6.32 -14.75
C TRP A 512 -21.42 7.73 -14.83
N LYS A 513 -21.47 8.36 -16.00
CA LYS A 513 -21.05 9.75 -16.16
C LYS A 513 -21.81 10.67 -15.19
N LYS A 514 -23.14 10.58 -15.14
CA LYS A 514 -23.99 11.39 -14.25
C LYS A 514 -23.69 11.13 -12.76
N VAL A 515 -23.37 9.89 -12.39
CA VAL A 515 -23.00 9.56 -11.00
C VAL A 515 -21.74 10.30 -10.57
N VAL A 516 -20.69 10.26 -11.41
CA VAL A 516 -19.44 10.95 -11.08
C VAL A 516 -19.61 12.47 -11.16
N GLU A 517 -20.35 12.98 -12.15
CA GLU A 517 -20.66 14.41 -12.25
C GLU A 517 -21.41 14.94 -11.01
N ALA A 518 -22.35 14.16 -10.46
CA ALA A 518 -23.04 14.53 -9.23
C ALA A 518 -22.08 14.60 -8.03
N GLN A 519 -21.16 13.64 -7.91
CA GLN A 519 -20.18 13.64 -6.83
C GLN A 519 -19.11 14.74 -7.01
N ASP A 520 -18.71 15.03 -8.25
CA ASP A 520 -17.86 16.18 -8.57
C ASP A 520 -18.56 17.49 -8.19
N ASP A 521 -19.86 17.64 -8.54
CA ASP A 521 -20.62 18.83 -8.25
C ASP A 521 -20.77 19.08 -6.74
N ILE A 522 -21.26 18.09 -5.98
CA ILE A 522 -21.48 18.27 -4.54
C ILE A 522 -20.19 18.61 -3.79
N THR A 523 -19.04 18.14 -4.26
CA THR A 523 -17.72 18.35 -3.62
C THR A 523 -16.89 19.47 -4.20
N ASN A 524 -17.43 20.25 -5.18
CA ASN A 524 -16.72 21.33 -5.91
C ASN A 524 -15.46 20.87 -6.65
N GLN A 525 -15.49 19.67 -7.24
CA GLN A 525 -14.32 19.09 -7.93
C GLN A 525 -14.49 19.03 -9.46
N THR A 526 -15.56 19.57 -10.01
CA THR A 526 -15.84 19.51 -11.46
C THR A 526 -14.70 20.10 -12.30
N ALA A 527 -14.13 21.23 -11.90
CA ALA A 527 -13.01 21.87 -12.58
C ALA A 527 -11.66 21.24 -12.29
N GLU A 528 -11.55 20.50 -11.18
CA GLU A 528 -10.28 19.88 -10.73
C GLU A 528 -10.06 18.49 -11.33
N ARG A 529 -11.11 17.83 -11.82
CA ARG A 529 -11.01 16.49 -12.37
C ARG A 529 -10.15 16.44 -13.62
N LYS A 530 -9.04 15.74 -13.53
CA LYS A 530 -8.06 15.61 -14.63
C LYS A 530 -8.15 14.27 -15.36
N ARG A 531 -8.77 13.25 -14.78
CA ARG A 531 -8.89 11.91 -15.34
C ARG A 531 -10.20 11.24 -14.95
N PRO A 532 -10.66 10.23 -15.69
CA PRO A 532 -11.79 9.40 -15.27
C PRO A 532 -11.42 8.60 -14.01
N GLU A 533 -12.41 8.28 -13.19
CA GLU A 533 -12.31 7.20 -12.21
C GLU A 533 -12.22 5.85 -12.92
N ARG A 534 -11.77 4.82 -12.21
CA ARG A 534 -11.70 3.47 -12.76
C ARG A 534 -12.21 2.46 -11.72
N ILE A 535 -13.13 1.59 -12.14
CA ILE A 535 -13.58 0.45 -11.31
C ILE A 535 -13.12 -0.82 -12.00
N VAL A 536 -12.49 -1.73 -11.26
CA VAL A 536 -11.98 -3.01 -11.75
C VAL A 536 -12.56 -4.15 -10.93
N ALA A 537 -13.15 -5.11 -11.60
CA ALA A 537 -13.56 -6.36 -10.97
C ALA A 537 -12.35 -7.30 -10.81
N ASP A 538 -12.24 -8.00 -9.68
CA ASP A 538 -11.19 -8.97 -9.41
C ASP A 538 -11.78 -10.18 -8.64
N VAL A 539 -11.23 -11.37 -8.84
CA VAL A 539 -11.66 -12.56 -8.08
C VAL A 539 -11.34 -12.42 -6.60
N GLN A 540 -10.29 -11.68 -6.28
CA GLN A 540 -9.92 -11.36 -4.91
C GLN A 540 -9.27 -9.98 -4.83
N ILE A 541 -9.76 -9.14 -3.94
CA ILE A 541 -9.24 -7.79 -3.68
C ILE A 541 -8.46 -7.73 -2.37
N SER A 542 -7.66 -6.69 -2.19
CA SER A 542 -6.73 -6.57 -1.06
C SER A 542 -7.37 -6.22 0.28
N ALA A 543 -8.56 -5.61 0.28
CA ALA A 543 -9.25 -5.17 1.49
C ALA A 543 -10.77 -5.08 1.29
N GLY A 544 -11.53 -5.34 2.34
CA GLY A 544 -12.98 -5.16 2.35
C GLY A 544 -13.75 -6.01 1.34
N TYR A 545 -15.01 -5.63 1.10
CA TYR A 545 -15.84 -6.16 0.01
C TYR A 545 -15.63 -5.37 -1.29
N MET A 546 -15.42 -4.06 -1.18
CA MET A 546 -14.94 -3.12 -2.19
C MET A 546 -13.96 -2.16 -1.52
N HIS A 547 -13.14 -1.48 -2.27
CA HIS A 547 -12.33 -0.38 -1.74
C HIS A 547 -12.04 0.68 -2.81
N SER A 548 -11.91 1.90 -2.35
CA SER A 548 -11.56 3.08 -3.14
C SER A 548 -10.11 3.07 -3.63
N GLY A 549 -9.72 4.04 -4.42
CA GLY A 549 -8.41 4.23 -5.00
C GLY A 549 -8.44 4.38 -6.51
N TYR A 550 -7.29 4.17 -7.15
CA TYR A 550 -7.18 4.13 -8.59
C TYR A 550 -6.39 2.89 -9.03
N PRO A 551 -7.13 1.87 -9.42
CA PRO A 551 -8.59 1.76 -9.57
C PRO A 551 -9.31 1.56 -8.21
N ILE A 552 -10.62 1.79 -8.20
CA ILE A 552 -11.57 1.23 -7.24
C ILE A 552 -11.65 -0.28 -7.53
N MET A 553 -11.50 -1.13 -6.50
CA MET A 553 -11.53 -2.57 -6.67
C MET A 553 -12.83 -3.17 -6.12
N ILE A 554 -13.42 -4.08 -6.89
CA ILE A 554 -14.65 -4.78 -6.52
C ILE A 554 -14.51 -6.28 -6.77
N PRO A 555 -15.27 -7.15 -6.07
CA PRO A 555 -15.26 -8.57 -6.39
C PRO A 555 -15.93 -8.83 -7.76
N THR A 556 -15.46 -9.84 -8.49
CA THR A 556 -16.09 -10.23 -9.78
C THR A 556 -17.57 -10.56 -9.66
N SER A 557 -18.01 -11.00 -8.49
CA SER A 557 -19.44 -11.24 -8.20
C SER A 557 -20.29 -9.96 -8.28
N ALA A 558 -19.70 -8.77 -8.09
CA ALA A 558 -20.38 -7.48 -8.23
C ALA A 558 -20.36 -6.93 -9.67
N ALA A 559 -19.56 -7.51 -10.58
CA ALA A 559 -19.48 -7.04 -11.95
C ALA A 559 -20.83 -7.06 -12.71
N PRO A 560 -21.70 -8.08 -12.57
CA PRO A 560 -23.03 -8.04 -13.17
C PRO A 560 -23.92 -6.92 -12.64
N GLU A 561 -23.79 -6.51 -11.36
CA GLU A 561 -24.50 -5.35 -10.82
C GLU A 561 -23.95 -4.06 -11.42
N MET A 562 -22.63 -3.87 -11.44
CA MET A 562 -21.94 -2.72 -12.01
C MET A 562 -22.32 -2.46 -13.49
N THR A 563 -22.62 -3.51 -14.23
CA THR A 563 -22.88 -3.46 -15.68
C THR A 563 -24.36 -3.58 -16.07
N THR A 564 -25.27 -3.69 -15.08
CA THR A 564 -26.72 -3.78 -15.32
C THR A 564 -27.42 -2.52 -14.85
N PHE A 565 -27.81 -1.65 -15.78
CA PHE A 565 -28.45 -0.37 -15.48
C PHE A 565 -29.63 -0.47 -14.48
N GLY A 566 -30.48 -1.51 -14.62
CA GLY A 566 -31.59 -1.73 -13.70
C GLY A 566 -31.18 -2.03 -12.25
N LYS A 567 -30.06 -2.74 -12.07
CA LYS A 567 -29.51 -3.08 -10.74
C LYS A 567 -28.78 -1.91 -10.09
N LEU A 568 -28.09 -1.09 -10.89
CA LEU A 568 -27.41 0.11 -10.40
C LEU A 568 -28.36 1.16 -9.80
N LYS A 569 -29.60 1.20 -10.27
CA LYS A 569 -30.60 2.14 -9.76
C LYS A 569 -31.01 1.87 -8.31
N PHE A 570 -30.76 0.66 -7.79
CA PHE A 570 -31.04 0.30 -6.42
C PHE A 570 -30.52 -1.12 -6.13
N PRO A 571 -29.75 -1.35 -5.07
CA PRO A 571 -29.26 -0.33 -4.13
C PRO A 571 -28.09 0.50 -4.65
N GLY A 572 -27.13 -0.03 -5.44
CA GLY A 572 -25.94 0.67 -5.98
C GLY A 572 -25.00 1.30 -4.94
N TRP A 573 -25.31 1.17 -3.64
CA TRP A 573 -24.66 1.85 -2.52
C TRP A 573 -23.13 1.69 -2.53
N GLY A 574 -22.62 0.46 -2.62
CA GLY A 574 -21.20 0.19 -2.55
C GLY A 574 -20.39 0.97 -3.60
N PHE A 575 -20.87 1.03 -4.84
CA PHE A 575 -20.18 1.77 -5.90
C PHE A 575 -20.15 3.28 -5.64
N TYR A 576 -21.28 3.86 -5.19
CA TYR A 576 -21.34 5.29 -4.89
C TYR A 576 -20.49 5.65 -3.68
N HIS A 577 -20.41 4.74 -2.71
CA HIS A 577 -19.58 4.82 -1.51
C HIS A 577 -18.08 4.86 -1.88
N GLU A 578 -17.60 3.93 -2.73
CA GLU A 578 -16.19 3.89 -3.11
C GLU A 578 -15.79 5.07 -4.00
N ILE A 579 -16.66 5.49 -4.93
CA ILE A 579 -16.43 6.72 -5.67
C ILE A 579 -16.44 7.92 -4.71
N GLY A 580 -17.31 7.93 -3.70
CA GLY A 580 -17.39 8.94 -2.65
C GLY A 580 -16.09 9.09 -1.87
N HIS A 581 -15.39 7.99 -1.55
CA HIS A 581 -14.07 8.04 -0.93
C HIS A 581 -13.05 8.81 -1.79
N ASN A 582 -13.06 8.61 -3.11
CA ASN A 582 -12.16 9.32 -4.02
C ASN A 582 -12.48 10.84 -4.10
N HIS A 583 -13.67 11.27 -3.64
CA HIS A 583 -14.09 12.66 -3.57
C HIS A 583 -13.90 13.30 -2.19
N GLN A 584 -13.52 12.52 -1.17
CA GLN A 584 -13.22 13.08 0.15
C GLN A 584 -11.99 13.98 0.12
N ARG A 585 -12.08 15.09 0.88
CA ARG A 585 -10.96 16.02 1.08
C ARG A 585 -10.64 16.15 2.57
N GLY A 586 -9.36 16.31 2.89
CA GLY A 586 -8.87 16.40 4.25
C GLY A 586 -9.35 17.61 5.03
N ASN A 587 -9.96 18.61 4.37
CA ASN A 587 -10.50 19.79 5.04
C ASN A 587 -11.87 19.57 5.69
N PHE A 588 -12.63 18.56 5.29
CA PHE A 588 -13.93 18.21 5.88
C PHE A 588 -14.01 16.74 6.38
N THR A 589 -12.96 15.96 6.21
CA THR A 589 -12.89 14.59 6.72
C THR A 589 -11.93 14.55 7.91
N PHE A 590 -12.44 14.19 9.10
CA PHE A 590 -11.70 14.11 10.36
C PHE A 590 -11.92 12.76 11.06
N ASP A 591 -11.27 12.52 12.19
CA ASP A 591 -11.38 11.26 12.95
C ASP A 591 -12.84 10.83 13.19
N GLY A 592 -13.17 9.61 12.78
CA GLY A 592 -14.53 9.04 12.81
C GLY A 592 -15.40 9.38 11.60
N THR A 593 -14.95 10.15 10.61
CA THR A 593 -15.78 10.51 9.44
C THR A 593 -15.32 9.94 8.11
N GLY A 594 -14.27 9.10 8.11
CA GLY A 594 -13.79 8.43 6.91
C GLY A 594 -14.89 7.65 6.18
N GLU A 595 -15.68 6.87 6.92
CA GLU A 595 -16.83 6.08 6.43
C GLU A 595 -18.17 6.84 6.53
N VAL A 596 -18.14 8.15 6.69
CA VAL A 596 -19.34 8.99 6.85
C VAL A 596 -19.49 9.97 5.72
N THR A 597 -18.47 10.82 5.48
CA THR A 597 -18.56 11.86 4.46
C THR A 597 -18.60 11.28 3.04
N ASN A 598 -17.95 10.14 2.79
CA ASN A 598 -18.09 9.39 1.54
C ASN A 598 -19.55 8.90 1.33
N ASN A 599 -20.20 8.40 2.40
CA ASN A 599 -21.60 8.00 2.35
C ASN A 599 -22.53 9.19 2.06
N VAL A 600 -22.26 10.36 2.66
CA VAL A 600 -23.03 11.59 2.33
C VAL A 600 -22.90 11.93 0.85
N ILE A 601 -21.66 11.88 0.31
CA ILE A 601 -21.40 12.14 -1.12
C ILE A 601 -22.13 11.08 -1.99
N GLY A 602 -22.07 9.80 -1.62
CA GLY A 602 -22.76 8.70 -2.32
C GLY A 602 -24.28 8.84 -2.28
N MET A 603 -24.85 9.22 -1.13
CA MET A 603 -26.29 9.44 -0.95
C MET A 603 -26.83 10.53 -1.88
N TYR A 604 -26.03 11.55 -2.20
CA TYR A 604 -26.44 12.59 -3.13
C TYR A 604 -26.78 12.04 -4.51
N CYS A 605 -26.19 10.93 -4.94
CA CYS A 605 -26.52 10.28 -6.21
C CYS A 605 -27.97 9.80 -6.28
N TYR A 606 -28.59 9.39 -5.14
CA TYR A 606 -29.99 9.00 -5.14
C TYR A 606 -30.91 10.19 -5.44
N ASP A 607 -30.62 11.33 -4.87
CA ASP A 607 -31.39 12.57 -5.13
C ASP A 607 -31.06 13.14 -6.53
N ALA A 608 -29.80 13.38 -6.81
CA ALA A 608 -29.37 14.12 -8.00
C ALA A 608 -29.51 13.33 -9.30
N VAL A 609 -29.23 12.01 -9.29
CA VAL A 609 -29.17 11.18 -10.49
C VAL A 609 -30.40 10.28 -10.61
N LEU A 610 -30.76 9.58 -9.52
CA LEU A 610 -31.85 8.61 -9.54
C LEU A 610 -33.23 9.26 -9.37
N LYS A 611 -33.29 10.49 -8.84
CA LYS A 611 -34.53 11.19 -8.47
C LYS A 611 -35.41 10.34 -7.52
N LYS A 612 -34.75 9.72 -6.53
CA LYS A 612 -35.37 8.88 -5.50
C LYS A 612 -35.11 9.44 -4.11
N ASP A 613 -35.91 8.97 -3.17
CA ASP A 613 -35.62 9.23 -1.77
C ASP A 613 -34.23 8.65 -1.42
N TRP A 614 -33.33 9.52 -1.03
CA TRP A 614 -31.95 9.16 -0.67
C TRP A 614 -31.83 8.41 0.65
N LEU A 615 -32.90 8.35 1.47
CA LEU A 615 -32.98 7.62 2.73
C LEU A 615 -33.26 6.12 2.56
N ILE A 616 -33.56 5.67 1.34
CA ILE A 616 -33.82 4.24 1.07
C ILE A 616 -32.58 3.49 0.58
N GLY A 617 -31.46 4.17 0.42
CA GLY A 617 -30.23 3.61 -0.18
C GLY A 617 -29.58 2.50 0.65
N HIS A 618 -29.82 2.47 1.97
CA HIS A 618 -29.21 1.47 2.87
C HIS A 618 -30.13 1.17 4.07
N THR A 619 -30.12 -0.09 4.53
CA THR A 619 -30.96 -0.51 5.67
C THR A 619 -30.60 0.18 6.99
N ALA A 620 -29.32 0.54 7.19
CA ALA A 620 -28.85 1.23 8.38
C ALA A 620 -29.21 2.72 8.46
N ILE A 621 -29.89 3.29 7.45
CA ILE A 621 -30.36 4.68 7.46
C ILE A 621 -31.88 4.82 7.38
N THR A 622 -32.64 3.73 7.55
CA THR A 622 -34.10 3.79 7.69
C THR A 622 -34.50 4.65 8.90
N GLU A 623 -35.75 5.07 8.96
CA GLU A 623 -36.24 5.87 10.07
C GLU A 623 -36.05 5.15 11.41
N GLU A 624 -36.35 3.85 11.46
CA GLU A 624 -36.18 2.99 12.63
C GLU A 624 -34.72 2.92 13.06
N ALA A 625 -33.79 2.65 12.13
CA ALA A 625 -32.37 2.58 12.41
C ALA A 625 -31.82 3.91 12.95
N ARG A 626 -32.24 5.04 12.36
CA ARG A 626 -31.83 6.35 12.86
C ARG A 626 -32.38 6.65 14.27
N LYS A 627 -33.60 6.23 14.61
CA LYS A 627 -34.12 6.34 15.99
C LYS A 627 -33.27 5.52 16.96
N GLU A 628 -32.85 4.33 16.58
CA GLU A 628 -31.95 3.49 17.40
C GLU A 628 -30.58 4.16 17.61
N HIS A 629 -30.00 4.77 16.57
CA HIS A 629 -28.74 5.51 16.68
C HIS A 629 -28.86 6.67 17.65
N ILE A 630 -29.94 7.45 17.59
CA ILE A 630 -30.20 8.57 18.49
C ILE A 630 -30.34 8.08 19.94
N GLU A 631 -31.12 7.04 20.18
CA GLU A 631 -31.30 6.47 21.53
C GLU A 631 -29.98 5.90 22.08
N LYS A 632 -29.14 5.33 21.22
CA LYS A 632 -27.81 4.85 21.58
C LYS A 632 -26.91 5.99 22.07
N ILE A 633 -26.86 7.10 21.34
CA ILE A 633 -26.09 8.29 21.73
C ILE A 633 -26.62 8.90 23.03
N LYS A 634 -27.94 8.98 23.22
CA LYS A 634 -28.53 9.49 24.46
C LYS A 634 -28.10 8.70 25.70
N LYS A 635 -27.96 7.36 25.56
CA LYS A 635 -27.58 6.44 26.63
C LYS A 635 -26.07 6.33 26.85
N ALA A 636 -25.26 6.81 25.91
CA ALA A 636 -23.82 6.64 25.93
C ALA A 636 -23.15 7.50 27.02
N SER A 637 -22.29 6.90 27.84
CA SER A 637 -21.44 7.58 28.82
C SER A 637 -20.35 8.42 28.15
N ASN A 638 -19.83 7.95 27.02
CA ASN A 638 -18.89 8.69 26.16
C ASN A 638 -19.46 8.76 24.74
N LYS A 639 -20.28 9.78 24.50
CA LYS A 639 -20.95 10.01 23.22
C LYS A 639 -19.98 10.12 22.06
N TRP A 640 -18.87 10.86 22.24
CA TRP A 640 -17.86 11.05 21.21
C TRP A 640 -17.24 9.72 20.75
N GLN A 641 -16.91 8.86 21.70
CA GLN A 641 -16.33 7.56 21.35
C GLN A 641 -17.29 6.69 20.56
N VAL A 642 -18.60 6.65 20.96
CA VAL A 642 -19.62 5.92 20.21
C VAL A 642 -19.82 6.53 18.82
N TRP A 643 -19.94 7.85 18.75
CA TRP A 643 -20.18 8.56 17.50
C TRP A 643 -19.06 8.27 16.49
N LYS A 644 -17.79 8.41 16.85
CA LYS A 644 -16.68 8.25 15.93
C LYS A 644 -16.35 6.79 15.56
N SER A 645 -16.78 5.83 16.37
CA SER A 645 -16.54 4.39 16.10
C SER A 645 -17.66 3.70 15.34
N GLU A 646 -18.79 4.39 15.12
CA GLU A 646 -19.97 3.84 14.48
C GLU A 646 -20.42 4.70 13.29
N PRO A 647 -19.98 4.39 12.08
CA PRO A 647 -20.19 5.25 10.90
C PRO A 647 -21.66 5.60 10.64
N PHE A 648 -22.60 4.65 10.78
CA PHE A 648 -24.02 4.93 10.54
C PHE A 648 -24.67 5.74 11.66
N THR A 649 -24.18 5.60 12.90
CA THR A 649 -24.57 6.49 14.00
C THR A 649 -24.10 7.93 13.72
N ALA A 650 -22.86 8.10 13.32
CA ALA A 650 -22.33 9.39 12.90
C ALA A 650 -23.06 9.97 11.65
N LEU A 651 -23.34 9.12 10.66
CA LEU A 651 -24.06 9.50 9.44
C LEU A 651 -25.46 10.06 9.75
N THR A 652 -26.10 9.57 10.82
CA THR A 652 -27.42 10.08 11.24
C THR A 652 -27.36 11.58 11.60
N THR A 653 -26.25 12.09 12.14
CA THR A 653 -26.02 13.52 12.38
C THR A 653 -26.12 14.33 11.07
N TYR A 654 -25.44 13.86 10.03
CA TYR A 654 -25.44 14.51 8.71
C TYR A 654 -26.81 14.44 8.05
N ILE A 655 -27.49 13.29 8.18
CA ILE A 655 -28.85 13.09 7.66
C ILE A 655 -29.82 14.10 8.28
N GLN A 656 -29.78 14.34 9.60
CA GLN A 656 -30.63 15.32 10.27
C GLN A 656 -30.39 16.74 9.73
N LEU A 657 -29.13 17.12 9.51
CA LEU A 657 -28.79 18.42 8.94
C LEU A 657 -29.34 18.57 7.51
N MET A 658 -29.19 17.56 6.68
CA MET A 658 -29.66 17.60 5.28
C MET A 658 -31.19 17.54 5.16
N GLN A 659 -31.86 16.82 6.06
CA GLN A 659 -33.34 16.80 6.10
C GLN A 659 -33.93 18.17 6.44
N GLU A 660 -33.29 18.92 7.34
CA GLU A 660 -33.74 20.27 7.73
C GLU A 660 -33.29 21.34 6.73
N PHE A 661 -32.01 21.34 6.35
CA PHE A 661 -31.40 22.45 5.63
C PHE A 661 -31.13 22.17 4.15
N SER A 662 -31.48 20.99 3.66
CA SER A 662 -31.34 20.55 2.26
C SER A 662 -29.91 20.24 1.78
N TRP A 663 -29.82 19.55 0.63
CA TRP A 663 -28.57 19.29 -0.09
C TRP A 663 -27.81 20.57 -0.49
N GLU A 664 -28.55 21.67 -0.77
CA GLU A 664 -27.93 22.96 -1.13
C GLU A 664 -27.13 23.56 0.04
N SER A 665 -27.60 23.40 1.30
CA SER A 665 -26.82 23.83 2.46
C SER A 665 -25.53 23.04 2.63
N TRP A 666 -25.59 21.73 2.37
CA TRP A 666 -24.43 20.85 2.41
C TRP A 666 -23.42 21.19 1.29
N ARG A 667 -23.90 21.41 0.10
CA ARG A 667 -23.10 21.86 -1.04
C ARG A 667 -22.38 23.18 -0.73
N LYS A 668 -23.07 24.18 -0.20
CA LYS A 668 -22.48 25.45 0.23
C LYS A 668 -21.41 25.24 1.30
N TYR A 669 -21.64 24.31 2.23
CA TYR A 669 -20.66 23.95 3.24
C TYR A 669 -19.36 23.40 2.61
N LEU A 670 -19.45 22.43 1.72
CA LEU A 670 -18.28 21.88 1.05
C LEU A 670 -17.57 22.93 0.18
N TYR A 671 -18.32 23.77 -0.53
CA TYR A 671 -17.78 24.87 -1.35
C TYR A 671 -17.08 25.96 -0.51
N SER A 672 -17.52 26.15 0.73
CA SER A 672 -16.93 27.14 1.62
C SER A 672 -15.44 26.92 1.93
N PHE A 673 -14.92 25.73 1.72
CA PHE A 673 -13.50 25.42 1.89
C PHE A 673 -12.63 25.97 0.76
N ASP A 674 -13.23 26.30 -0.37
CA ASP A 674 -12.55 26.89 -1.54
C ASP A 674 -12.82 28.40 -1.62
N ASP A 675 -13.63 28.96 -0.70
CA ASP A 675 -13.95 30.38 -0.61
C ASP A 675 -13.09 31.06 0.45
N PRO A 676 -12.19 31.99 0.08
CA PRO A 676 -11.34 32.72 1.03
C PRO A 676 -12.15 33.52 2.11
N ALA A 677 -13.41 33.89 1.84
CA ALA A 677 -14.25 34.59 2.79
C ALA A 677 -14.54 33.79 4.07
N PHE A 678 -14.44 32.47 4.03
CA PHE A 678 -14.61 31.57 5.17
C PHE A 678 -13.31 31.29 5.94
N GLY A 679 -12.18 31.90 5.54
CA GLY A 679 -10.89 31.75 6.20
C GLY A 679 -10.09 30.54 5.71
N PRO A 680 -8.91 30.28 6.31
CA PRO A 680 -7.98 29.26 5.86
C PRO A 680 -8.52 27.83 6.08
N ALA A 681 -7.95 26.87 5.34
CA ALA A 681 -8.23 25.45 5.56
C ALA A 681 -7.77 24.99 6.95
N PRO A 682 -8.50 24.06 7.59
CA PRO A 682 -8.16 23.54 8.92
C PRO A 682 -6.91 22.67 8.85
N LYS A 683 -6.09 22.69 9.91
CA LYS A 683 -4.82 21.97 10.02
C LYS A 683 -4.87 20.76 10.96
N SER A 684 -5.88 20.69 11.83
CA SER A 684 -6.08 19.62 12.79
C SER A 684 -7.52 19.13 12.79
N ASP A 685 -7.77 17.97 13.40
CA ASP A 685 -9.15 17.45 13.56
C ASP A 685 -10.01 18.34 14.45
N ASP A 686 -9.42 18.95 15.48
CA ASP A 686 -10.13 19.92 16.32
C ASP A 686 -10.57 21.13 15.48
N GLU A 687 -9.68 21.69 14.65
CA GLU A 687 -10.04 22.79 13.75
C GLU A 687 -11.09 22.37 12.71
N ARG A 688 -11.06 21.12 12.20
CA ARG A 688 -12.08 20.62 11.27
C ARG A 688 -13.46 20.58 11.91
N ARG A 689 -13.57 20.08 13.16
CA ARG A 689 -14.83 20.07 13.91
C ARG A 689 -15.31 21.47 14.22
N ASP A 690 -14.44 22.37 14.64
CA ASP A 690 -14.77 23.79 14.88
C ASP A 690 -15.27 24.45 13.59
N GLN A 691 -14.59 24.26 12.48
CA GLN A 691 -15.00 24.81 11.18
C GLN A 691 -16.29 24.17 10.67
N PHE A 692 -16.56 22.89 10.97
CA PHE A 692 -17.85 22.28 10.66
C PHE A 692 -18.97 23.02 11.40
N LEU A 693 -18.86 23.21 12.72
CA LEU A 693 -19.83 23.96 13.49
C LEU A 693 -20.01 25.39 12.94
N VAL A 694 -18.91 26.12 12.79
CA VAL A 694 -18.96 27.55 12.45
C VAL A 694 -19.47 27.78 11.03
N ARG A 695 -18.91 27.10 10.04
CA ARG A 695 -19.29 27.30 8.63
C ARG A 695 -20.73 26.87 8.40
N TYR A 696 -21.13 25.69 8.90
CA TYR A 696 -22.48 25.21 8.67
C TYR A 696 -23.52 26.06 9.42
N SER A 697 -23.22 26.53 10.63
CA SER A 697 -24.08 27.47 11.36
C SER A 697 -24.28 28.80 10.60
N LYS A 698 -23.21 29.36 10.04
CA LYS A 698 -23.30 30.59 9.22
C LYS A 698 -24.12 30.39 7.95
N ILE A 699 -23.92 29.26 7.26
CA ILE A 699 -24.64 28.91 6.02
C ILE A 699 -26.14 28.74 6.29
N THR A 700 -26.49 28.12 7.40
CA THR A 700 -27.89 27.83 7.75
C THR A 700 -28.54 28.94 8.56
N ASN A 701 -27.77 29.95 8.98
CA ASN A 701 -28.19 31.03 9.89
C ASN A 701 -28.80 30.51 11.20
N LYS A 702 -28.23 29.39 11.74
CA LYS A 702 -28.65 28.73 12.97
C LYS A 702 -27.44 28.39 13.85
N ASN A 703 -27.59 28.55 15.18
CA ASN A 703 -26.59 28.06 16.12
C ASN A 703 -26.73 26.54 16.29
N LEU A 704 -25.80 25.80 15.73
CA LEU A 704 -25.75 24.35 15.82
C LEU A 704 -24.96 23.82 17.04
N GLY A 705 -24.45 24.73 17.90
CA GLY A 705 -23.73 24.35 19.12
C GLY A 705 -24.48 23.33 20.00
N PRO A 706 -25.77 23.60 20.37
CA PRO A 706 -26.56 22.63 21.12
C PRO A 706 -26.74 21.27 20.45
N PHE A 707 -26.82 21.23 19.12
CA PHE A 707 -26.91 20.02 18.32
C PHE A 707 -25.62 19.21 18.39
N PHE A 708 -24.45 19.85 18.25
CA PHE A 708 -23.15 19.19 18.38
C PHE A 708 -22.95 18.64 19.80
N ASP A 709 -23.39 19.38 20.83
CA ASP A 709 -23.32 18.88 22.21
C ASP A 709 -24.22 17.69 22.45
N ALA A 710 -25.41 17.66 21.86
CA ALA A 710 -26.33 16.53 21.97
C ALA A 710 -25.74 15.26 21.37
N TRP A 711 -25.06 15.36 20.23
CA TRP A 711 -24.33 14.26 19.58
C TRP A 711 -22.98 13.92 20.25
N GLY A 712 -22.49 14.81 21.12
CA GLY A 712 -21.19 14.64 21.78
C GLY A 712 -19.98 14.94 20.89
N ILE A 713 -20.16 15.70 19.81
CA ILE A 713 -19.08 16.11 18.93
C ILE A 713 -18.28 17.22 19.60
N PRO A 714 -17.00 17.01 19.95
CA PRO A 714 -16.21 18.00 20.68
C PRO A 714 -15.85 19.18 19.78
N VAL A 715 -16.19 20.40 20.23
CA VAL A 715 -15.84 21.66 19.58
C VAL A 715 -15.36 22.67 20.65
N SER A 716 -14.50 23.59 20.24
CA SER A 716 -13.91 24.57 21.15
C SER A 716 -14.95 25.59 21.65
N SER A 717 -14.68 26.19 22.83
CA SER A 717 -15.48 27.30 23.36
C SER A 717 -15.47 28.52 22.44
N ALA A 718 -14.37 28.74 21.71
CA ALA A 718 -14.27 29.83 20.74
C ALA A 718 -15.24 29.62 19.57
N ALA A 719 -15.29 28.41 18.99
CA ALA A 719 -16.24 28.09 17.92
C ALA A 719 -17.71 28.25 18.36
N LYS A 720 -18.04 27.81 19.59
CA LYS A 720 -19.39 28.02 20.16
C LYS A 720 -19.73 29.51 20.37
N ALA A 721 -18.78 30.29 20.85
CA ALA A 721 -18.95 31.73 21.04
C ALA A 721 -19.20 32.46 19.71
N GLU A 722 -18.54 32.06 18.64
CA GLU A 722 -18.68 32.64 17.30
C GLU A 722 -20.10 32.50 16.74
N VAL A 723 -20.78 31.40 17.05
CA VAL A 723 -22.15 31.13 16.56
C VAL A 723 -23.23 31.47 17.59
N SER A 724 -22.87 31.93 18.80
CA SER A 724 -23.79 32.13 19.94
C SER A 724 -24.90 33.17 19.71
N LYS A 725 -24.67 34.10 18.77
CA LYS A 725 -25.65 35.15 18.40
C LYS A 725 -26.74 34.67 17.46
N LEU A 726 -26.58 33.48 16.86
CA LEU A 726 -27.59 32.87 15.99
C LEU A 726 -28.64 32.14 16.82
N ASP A 727 -29.85 32.02 16.29
CA ASP A 727 -30.92 31.26 16.94
C ASP A 727 -30.53 29.76 17.08
N PRO A 728 -30.66 29.18 18.28
CA PRO A 728 -30.33 27.78 18.49
C PRO A 728 -31.26 26.87 17.68
N TRP A 729 -30.68 25.77 17.15
CA TRP A 729 -31.45 24.76 16.45
C TRP A 729 -31.19 23.35 17.02
N MET A 730 -32.25 22.56 17.04
CA MET A 730 -32.25 21.17 17.46
C MET A 730 -33.35 20.41 16.69
N PRO A 731 -33.07 19.23 16.08
CA PRO A 731 -34.10 18.44 15.41
C PRO A 731 -35.11 17.87 16.43
N LYS A 732 -36.32 17.65 15.98
CA LYS A 732 -37.35 16.99 16.82
C LYS A 732 -36.88 15.57 17.15
N GLY A 733 -36.95 15.17 18.40
CA GLY A 733 -36.61 13.81 18.84
C GLY A 733 -35.16 13.58 19.26
N MET A 734 -34.31 14.63 19.21
CA MET A 734 -32.95 14.57 19.76
C MET A 734 -32.92 14.75 21.28
#